data_fbd732f99bac32406a96609dd1f92eca
#
_entry.id   fbd732f99bac32406a96609dd1f92eca
#
_cell.length_a   1.000
_cell.length_b   1.000
_cell.length_c   1.000
_cell.angle_alpha   90.00
_cell.angle_beta   90.00
_cell.angle_gamma   90.00
#
_symmetry.space_group_name_H-M   'P 1'
#
loop_
_entity.id
_entity.type
_entity.pdbx_description
1 polymer ?
#
loop_
_entity_poly.entity_id
_entity_poly.type
_entity_poly.pdbx_seq_one_letter_code
_entity_poly.pdbx_strand_id
1 'polypeptide(L)'
;MAAFHDQFTLALTSSAGAYASAEATNVEQQVLGLINAPTQALLGRPLIGNGADGTAANPNGGAGGLLYGNGGNGFSQTTAGLTGGTGGSAGLIGNGGNGGAGGAGANGGAGGNGGWLYGSGGNGGAGGAGPAGAIGAPGVAGGAGGAGGSAGLFGNGGAGGAGGAGGQGGAGIGGADGTKGGDAGAGGAGGAGGWIHGHGGVGGDGGTGGQGGDGVQGEPGDTGAAGGAGGAGGRGGDGGSAGWLSGNGGDAGTGGGGGNAGAGGEGGIFGGNGGNGGTGGTAGGGGNGGRGAALFGHGGNAGHGGAGGNGAAGGNGADTQLGISGKGGTGGGGGGAGAGGTGGDGGLLYGNGGAGGNGGNGGAAGKGGIGAPGLSTAQGGDGGNGGSGGNAGNGGNAGNGGNGGRGSVLFGHGGNAGHGGAGGNGAVSGNGGSSITAVGGKGGTGGGGGGGGAGGTGGDAGLLYGNGGAGGTGGSGGAGARGGDGGAGSGTAQGGDGGAGGVGGNAGNGGNGGSAGWLSGNGGTGGGGDTAGAGGQGGNGNSGIDPGNGGQGADTGNAGNGGHGGSAAKLFGDGGAGGAGGMGSTGGTGGGGGFGGGTGGNGGNGHAGGAGGSGGTAGLLGSGGSGGTGGDGGNGGLGAGSGAKGNGGNGGDGGKGGDAQLIGNGGNGGNGGKGGTGLMPGINGTGGAGGSRGQISGNPGTPGQ
;
A
#
# COMPACT_ATOMS: atom_id res chain seq x y z
N MET A 1 36.80 2.19 -64.57
CA MET A 1 36.18 3.46 -65.02
C MET A 1 34.69 3.49 -64.74
N ALA A 2 33.88 2.45 -65.13
CA ALA A 2 32.46 2.46 -64.88
C ALA A 2 32.06 2.61 -63.39
N ALA A 3 32.69 1.84 -62.49
CA ALA A 3 32.42 1.94 -61.05
C ALA A 3 32.74 3.30 -60.42
N PHE A 4 33.72 4.00 -60.93
CA PHE A 4 34.04 5.35 -60.47
C PHE A 4 33.00 6.34 -60.99
N HIS A 5 32.55 6.18 -62.19
CA HIS A 5 31.48 7.03 -62.78
C HIS A 5 30.17 6.85 -62.03
N ASP A 6 29.84 5.63 -61.64
CA ASP A 6 28.60 5.34 -60.89
C ASP A 6 28.67 5.92 -59.48
N GLN A 7 29.84 5.81 -58.78
CA GLN A 7 30.03 6.42 -57.48
C GLN A 7 29.98 7.97 -57.52
N PHE A 8 30.56 8.53 -58.60
CA PHE A 8 30.54 10.00 -58.78
C PHE A 8 29.15 10.52 -59.07
N THR A 9 28.40 9.83 -59.89
CA THR A 9 27.01 10.18 -60.18
C THR A 9 26.09 10.02 -58.96
N LEU A 10 26.32 8.97 -58.15
CA LEU A 10 25.60 8.78 -56.90
C LEU A 10 25.93 9.88 -55.87
N ALA A 11 27.20 10.24 -55.73
CA ALA A 11 27.63 11.32 -54.84
C ALA A 11 27.07 12.69 -55.29
N LEU A 12 27.07 12.94 -56.58
CA LEU A 12 26.51 14.18 -57.17
C LEU A 12 25.01 14.27 -56.97
N THR A 13 24.29 13.16 -57.17
CA THR A 13 22.83 13.08 -56.93
C THR A 13 22.45 13.24 -55.48
N SER A 14 23.23 12.63 -54.56
CA SER A 14 23.03 12.79 -53.12
C SER A 14 23.32 14.22 -52.65
N SER A 15 24.36 14.86 -53.17
CA SER A 15 24.68 16.27 -52.83
C SER A 15 23.66 17.24 -53.44
N ALA A 16 23.19 17.01 -54.67
CA ALA A 16 22.12 17.79 -55.25
C ALA A 16 20.79 17.66 -54.47
N GLY A 17 20.48 16.45 -54.00
CA GLY A 17 19.33 16.23 -53.13
C GLY A 17 19.47 16.92 -51.76
N ALA A 18 20.67 16.90 -51.19
CA ALA A 18 20.95 17.63 -49.94
C ALA A 18 20.87 19.15 -50.11
N TYR A 19 21.36 19.68 -51.26
CA TYR A 19 21.25 21.09 -51.59
C TYR A 19 19.78 21.52 -51.82
N ALA A 20 18.98 20.73 -52.54
CA ALA A 20 17.57 21.03 -52.78
C ALA A 20 16.76 21.01 -51.48
N SER A 21 17.03 20.06 -50.59
CA SER A 21 16.38 20.03 -49.26
C SER A 21 16.82 21.20 -48.35
N ALA A 22 18.13 21.58 -48.39
CA ALA A 22 18.59 22.73 -47.62
C ALA A 22 18.02 24.07 -48.15
N GLU A 23 17.85 24.20 -49.45
CA GLU A 23 17.28 25.40 -50.05
C GLU A 23 15.75 25.50 -49.80
N ALA A 24 15.04 24.38 -49.87
CA ALA A 24 13.65 24.31 -49.46
C ALA A 24 13.42 24.70 -47.99
N THR A 25 14.28 24.21 -47.11
CA THR A 25 14.28 24.56 -45.67
C THR A 25 14.59 26.04 -45.45
N ASN A 26 15.52 26.61 -46.20
CA ASN A 26 15.82 28.04 -46.12
C ASN A 26 14.67 28.94 -46.57
N VAL A 27 13.99 28.60 -47.67
CA VAL A 27 12.85 29.34 -48.15
C VAL A 27 11.69 29.25 -47.14
N GLU A 28 11.42 28.07 -46.58
CA GLU A 28 10.42 27.89 -45.53
C GLU A 28 10.72 28.76 -44.31
N GLN A 29 11.97 28.79 -43.84
CA GLN A 29 12.37 29.61 -42.70
C GLN A 29 12.31 31.11 -42.99
N GLN A 30 12.58 31.54 -44.20
CA GLN A 30 12.44 32.95 -44.60
C GLN A 30 10.98 33.39 -44.65
N VAL A 31 10.10 32.55 -45.20
CA VAL A 31 8.64 32.80 -45.22
C VAL A 31 8.05 32.81 -43.82
N LEU A 32 8.45 31.84 -42.99
CA LEU A 32 8.06 31.80 -41.57
C LEU A 32 8.58 33.02 -40.81
N GLY A 33 9.80 33.46 -41.09
CA GLY A 33 10.40 34.67 -40.51
C GLY A 33 9.57 35.92 -40.84
N LEU A 34 9.16 36.05 -42.10
CA LEU A 34 8.31 37.17 -42.56
C LEU A 34 6.94 37.16 -41.91
N ILE A 35 6.30 35.98 -41.82
CA ILE A 35 4.98 35.80 -41.20
C ILE A 35 5.06 36.09 -39.68
N ASN A 36 6.12 35.69 -39.04
CA ASN A 36 6.29 35.79 -37.59
C ASN A 36 6.82 37.16 -37.09
N ALA A 37 7.48 37.93 -37.96
CA ALA A 37 8.09 39.20 -37.61
C ALA A 37 7.15 40.19 -36.88
N PRO A 38 5.89 40.42 -37.34
CA PRO A 38 4.99 41.35 -36.69
C PRO A 38 4.60 40.91 -35.27
N THR A 39 4.27 39.63 -35.09
CA THR A 39 3.85 39.09 -33.78
C THR A 39 5.04 38.94 -32.84
N GLN A 40 6.22 38.62 -33.37
CA GLN A 40 7.44 38.56 -32.60
C GLN A 40 7.82 39.94 -32.05
N ALA A 41 7.69 40.99 -32.87
CA ALA A 41 8.02 42.36 -32.47
C ALA A 41 7.01 42.95 -31.48
N LEU A 42 5.72 42.67 -31.64
CA LEU A 42 4.67 43.20 -30.78
C LEU A 42 4.42 42.41 -29.50
N LEU A 43 4.51 41.07 -29.53
CA LEU A 43 4.06 40.15 -28.48
C LEU A 43 5.17 39.23 -27.98
N GLY A 44 6.37 39.30 -28.55
CA GLY A 44 7.50 38.45 -28.22
C GLY A 44 7.29 36.96 -28.56
N ARG A 45 6.28 36.63 -29.40
CA ARG A 45 5.93 35.26 -29.78
C ARG A 45 5.72 35.16 -31.29
N PRO A 46 6.13 34.01 -31.92
CA PRO A 46 5.81 33.78 -33.32
C PRO A 46 4.30 33.56 -33.51
N LEU A 47 3.79 33.85 -34.70
CA LEU A 47 2.44 33.49 -35.09
C LEU A 47 2.33 31.98 -35.34
N ILE A 48 3.30 31.42 -36.03
CA ILE A 48 3.41 30.00 -36.39
C ILE A 48 4.80 29.50 -36.04
N GLY A 49 4.88 28.38 -35.32
CA GLY A 49 6.15 27.72 -34.94
C GLY A 49 6.08 27.12 -33.56
N ASN A 50 6.88 26.10 -33.32
CA ASN A 50 7.00 25.50 -32.01
C ASN A 50 7.80 26.40 -31.06
N GLY A 51 7.49 26.33 -29.78
CA GLY A 51 8.31 26.93 -28.75
C GLY A 51 9.68 26.25 -28.68
N ALA A 52 10.71 27.02 -28.36
CA ALA A 52 12.04 26.45 -28.15
C ALA A 52 12.05 25.55 -26.92
N ASP A 53 12.77 24.43 -26.99
CA ASP A 53 12.99 23.57 -25.84
C ASP A 53 13.87 24.29 -24.81
N GLY A 54 13.66 23.96 -23.54
CA GLY A 54 14.46 24.46 -22.43
C GLY A 54 15.92 24.02 -22.57
N THR A 55 16.81 24.82 -22.04
CA THR A 55 18.25 24.56 -22.00
C THR A 55 18.76 24.65 -20.56
N ALA A 56 19.98 24.25 -20.29
CA ALA A 56 20.58 24.37 -18.96
C ALA A 56 20.57 25.83 -18.43
N ALA A 57 20.72 26.82 -19.33
CA ALA A 57 20.71 28.24 -18.96
C ALA A 57 19.27 28.78 -18.73
N ASN A 58 18.33 28.30 -19.54
CA ASN A 58 16.90 28.66 -19.47
C ASN A 58 16.04 27.39 -19.45
N PRO A 59 15.80 26.78 -18.28
CA PRO A 59 15.25 25.42 -18.23
C PRO A 59 13.81 25.29 -18.70
N ASN A 60 13.04 26.37 -18.73
CA ASN A 60 11.64 26.32 -19.15
C ASN A 60 11.51 26.29 -20.67
N GLY A 61 10.61 25.46 -21.17
CA GLY A 61 10.25 25.44 -22.57
C GLY A 61 9.54 26.73 -23.00
N GLY A 62 9.88 27.20 -24.20
CA GLY A 62 9.25 28.37 -24.80
C GLY A 62 7.80 28.15 -25.19
N ALA A 63 7.01 29.20 -25.19
CA ALA A 63 5.63 29.12 -25.68
C ALA A 63 5.62 28.88 -27.20
N GLY A 64 4.68 28.05 -27.68
CA GLY A 64 4.42 27.86 -29.11
C GLY A 64 3.82 29.08 -29.77
N GLY A 65 3.67 29.04 -31.11
CA GLY A 65 3.10 30.12 -31.89
C GLY A 65 1.66 30.49 -31.46
N LEU A 66 1.30 31.74 -31.66
CA LEU A 66 -0.02 32.22 -31.26
C LEU A 66 -1.17 31.49 -31.99
N LEU A 67 -0.99 31.19 -33.29
CA LEU A 67 -1.99 30.50 -34.11
C LEU A 67 -1.72 29.00 -34.17
N TYR A 68 -0.50 28.60 -34.44
CA TYR A 68 -0.13 27.19 -34.62
C TYR A 68 1.29 26.92 -34.11
N GLY A 69 1.41 25.85 -33.33
CA GLY A 69 2.71 25.35 -32.84
C GLY A 69 2.63 24.79 -31.42
N ASN A 70 3.40 23.79 -31.18
CA ASN A 70 3.52 23.16 -29.86
C ASN A 70 4.35 24.03 -28.92
N GLY A 71 4.10 23.92 -27.62
CA GLY A 71 5.02 24.43 -26.62
C GLY A 71 6.33 23.66 -26.64
N GLY A 72 7.45 24.31 -26.32
CA GLY A 72 8.74 23.66 -26.15
C GLY A 72 8.78 22.82 -24.88
N ASN A 73 9.60 21.76 -24.87
CA ASN A 73 9.78 20.91 -23.68
C ASN A 73 10.64 21.62 -22.63
N GLY A 74 10.38 21.36 -21.36
CA GLY A 74 11.25 21.77 -20.28
C GLY A 74 12.56 20.97 -20.27
N PHE A 75 13.63 21.60 -19.82
CA PHE A 75 14.93 20.96 -19.70
C PHE A 75 14.96 20.00 -18.50
N SER A 76 15.45 18.79 -18.73
CA SER A 76 15.67 17.82 -17.65
C SER A 76 16.99 18.13 -16.96
N GLN A 77 16.97 18.29 -15.63
CA GLN A 77 18.14 18.63 -14.84
C GLN A 77 18.97 17.40 -14.50
N THR A 78 20.27 17.55 -14.61
CA THR A 78 21.25 16.55 -14.14
C THR A 78 21.92 16.98 -12.83
N THR A 79 21.86 18.28 -12.51
CA THR A 79 22.43 18.83 -11.27
C THR A 79 21.49 18.60 -10.10
N ALA A 80 22.02 18.09 -8.99
CA ALA A 80 21.24 17.85 -7.77
C ALA A 80 20.62 19.16 -7.23
N GLY A 81 19.40 19.06 -6.74
CA GLY A 81 18.66 20.17 -6.15
C GLY A 81 18.01 21.13 -7.15
N LEU A 82 18.24 20.97 -8.45
CA LEU A 82 17.61 21.82 -9.48
C LEU A 82 16.33 21.17 -10.00
N THR A 83 15.23 21.93 -9.96
CA THR A 83 13.92 21.50 -10.50
C THR A 83 13.96 21.39 -12.02
N GLY A 84 13.26 20.40 -12.57
CA GLY A 84 13.07 20.29 -14.01
C GLY A 84 12.37 21.53 -14.60
N GLY A 85 12.72 21.88 -15.83
CA GLY A 85 12.09 22.98 -16.52
C GLY A 85 10.60 22.71 -16.80
N THR A 86 9.76 23.73 -16.76
CA THR A 86 8.36 23.60 -17.15
C THR A 86 8.21 23.49 -18.68
N GLY A 87 7.26 22.71 -19.15
CA GLY A 87 6.88 22.72 -20.57
C GLY A 87 6.22 24.04 -20.97
N GLY A 88 6.47 24.48 -22.19
CA GLY A 88 5.85 25.68 -22.78
C GLY A 88 4.39 25.42 -23.16
N SER A 89 3.54 26.44 -23.09
CA SER A 89 2.15 26.35 -23.54
C SER A 89 2.02 26.60 -25.04
N ALA A 90 1.13 25.88 -25.72
CA ALA A 90 0.74 26.22 -27.10
C ALA A 90 -0.12 27.50 -27.15
N GLY A 91 -0.39 28.00 -28.35
CA GLY A 91 -1.28 29.12 -28.55
C GLY A 91 -2.73 28.67 -28.85
N LEU A 92 -3.19 28.89 -30.08
CA LEU A 92 -4.54 28.47 -30.49
C LEU A 92 -4.61 26.98 -30.79
N ILE A 93 -3.68 26.48 -31.60
CA ILE A 93 -3.60 25.07 -32.02
C ILE A 93 -2.19 24.55 -31.77
N GLY A 94 -2.07 23.47 -31.01
CA GLY A 94 -0.81 22.79 -30.69
C GLY A 94 -0.85 22.14 -29.33
N ASN A 95 0.04 21.20 -29.09
CA ASN A 95 0.18 20.52 -27.81
C ASN A 95 1.07 21.35 -26.86
N GLY A 96 0.83 21.25 -25.58
CA GLY A 96 1.76 21.75 -24.57
C GLY A 96 3.05 20.95 -24.60
N GLY A 97 4.17 21.61 -24.28
CA GLY A 97 5.46 20.95 -24.10
C GLY A 97 5.49 20.12 -22.81
N ASN A 98 6.27 19.06 -22.79
CA ASN A 98 6.47 18.25 -21.60
C ASN A 98 7.35 18.96 -20.57
N GLY A 99 7.11 18.75 -19.31
CA GLY A 99 8.01 19.17 -18.23
C GLY A 99 9.27 18.34 -18.21
N GLY A 100 10.40 18.95 -17.85
CA GLY A 100 11.69 18.28 -17.68
C GLY A 100 11.76 17.52 -16.35
N ALA A 101 12.55 16.46 -16.29
CA ALA A 101 12.83 15.76 -15.05
C ALA A 101 13.65 16.62 -14.08
N GLY A 102 13.40 16.47 -12.78
CA GLY A 102 14.19 17.10 -11.71
C GLY A 102 15.54 16.42 -11.58
N GLY A 103 16.56 17.21 -11.19
CA GLY A 103 17.85 16.69 -10.73
C GLY A 103 17.68 15.93 -9.40
N ALA A 104 18.76 15.28 -8.94
CA ALA A 104 18.70 14.45 -7.74
C ALA A 104 18.06 15.21 -6.54
N GLY A 105 17.01 14.63 -5.94
CA GLY A 105 16.27 15.22 -4.85
C GLY A 105 15.34 16.40 -5.22
N ALA A 106 15.21 16.75 -6.48
CA ALA A 106 14.44 17.90 -6.91
C ALA A 106 13.19 17.53 -7.71
N ASN A 107 12.23 18.43 -7.74
CA ASN A 107 10.94 18.21 -8.39
C ASN A 107 11.05 18.19 -9.92
N GLY A 108 10.18 17.42 -10.58
CA GLY A 108 9.98 17.53 -12.02
C GLY A 108 9.22 18.81 -12.39
N GLY A 109 9.45 19.30 -13.61
CA GLY A 109 8.77 20.43 -14.19
C GLY A 109 7.33 20.10 -14.57
N ALA A 110 6.41 21.05 -14.48
CA ALA A 110 5.04 20.87 -14.94
C ALA A 110 4.98 20.80 -16.46
N GLY A 111 4.04 20.05 -17.02
CA GLY A 111 3.71 20.10 -18.45
C GLY A 111 3.05 21.42 -18.84
N GLY A 112 3.29 21.87 -20.05
CA GLY A 112 2.67 23.06 -20.64
C GLY A 112 1.21 22.81 -21.05
N ASN A 113 0.40 23.85 -21.09
CA ASN A 113 -0.98 23.74 -21.54
C ASN A 113 -1.07 23.55 -23.06
N GLY A 114 -2.04 22.74 -23.51
CA GLY A 114 -2.41 22.62 -24.91
C GLY A 114 -3.04 23.90 -25.46
N GLY A 115 -3.21 23.94 -26.78
CA GLY A 115 -3.80 25.08 -27.49
C GLY A 115 -5.23 25.33 -27.06
N TRP A 116 -5.60 26.61 -27.06
CA TRP A 116 -6.93 27.01 -26.63
C TRP A 116 -8.06 26.35 -27.45
N LEU A 117 -7.91 26.20 -28.75
CA LEU A 117 -8.90 25.54 -29.62
C LEU A 117 -8.66 24.04 -29.70
N TYR A 118 -7.43 23.62 -29.98
CA TYR A 118 -7.07 22.21 -30.20
C TYR A 118 -5.65 21.92 -29.75
N GLY A 119 -5.50 20.86 -28.94
CA GLY A 119 -4.23 20.34 -28.50
C GLY A 119 -4.27 19.78 -27.08
N SER A 120 -3.50 18.77 -26.86
CA SER A 120 -3.37 18.14 -25.54
C SER A 120 -2.39 18.90 -24.65
N GLY A 121 -2.59 18.84 -23.34
CA GLY A 121 -1.59 19.28 -22.38
C GLY A 121 -0.33 18.43 -22.46
N GLY A 122 0.84 19.01 -22.15
CA GLY A 122 2.10 18.31 -22.02
C GLY A 122 2.17 17.48 -20.75
N ASN A 123 2.96 16.43 -20.74
CA ASN A 123 3.15 15.61 -19.53
C ASN A 123 4.05 16.35 -18.52
N GLY A 124 3.83 16.09 -17.23
CA GLY A 124 4.74 16.52 -16.17
C GLY A 124 6.03 15.72 -16.19
N GLY A 125 7.14 16.35 -15.80
CA GLY A 125 8.42 15.70 -15.65
C GLY A 125 8.50 14.86 -14.37
N ALA A 126 9.31 13.80 -14.37
CA ALA A 126 9.55 13.00 -13.18
C ALA A 126 10.35 13.79 -12.12
N GLY A 127 10.08 13.53 -10.85
CA GLY A 127 10.92 13.99 -9.75
C GLY A 127 12.25 13.23 -9.73
N GLY A 128 13.32 13.91 -9.32
CA GLY A 128 14.64 13.30 -9.19
C GLY A 128 14.72 12.41 -7.94
N ALA A 129 15.41 11.27 -8.03
CA ALA A 129 15.68 10.44 -6.86
C ALA A 129 16.58 11.19 -5.86
N GLY A 130 16.29 11.02 -4.57
CA GLY A 130 17.12 11.55 -3.50
C GLY A 130 18.50 10.86 -3.49
N PRO A 131 19.59 11.58 -3.36
CA PRO A 131 20.90 10.97 -3.17
C PRO A 131 20.99 10.23 -1.82
N ALA A 132 21.82 9.21 -1.77
CA ALA A 132 22.12 8.51 -0.53
C ALA A 132 22.81 9.45 0.47
N GLY A 133 22.51 9.26 1.74
CA GLY A 133 23.20 9.94 2.83
C GLY A 133 24.65 9.46 2.92
N ALA A 134 25.55 10.35 3.31
CA ALA A 134 26.89 9.95 3.72
C ALA A 134 26.81 9.12 5.02
N ILE A 135 27.92 8.48 5.42
CA ILE A 135 28.03 7.78 6.69
C ILE A 135 27.61 8.72 7.82
N GLY A 136 26.67 8.31 8.63
CA GLY A 136 26.11 9.11 9.73
C GLY A 136 25.11 10.20 9.30
N ALA A 137 24.73 10.28 8.02
CA ALA A 137 23.78 11.25 7.51
C ALA A 137 22.55 10.58 6.89
N PRO A 138 21.34 11.13 7.08
CA PRO A 138 20.12 10.57 6.49
C PRO A 138 20.13 10.65 4.97
N GLY A 139 19.39 9.77 4.32
CA GLY A 139 19.12 9.86 2.90
C GLY A 139 18.34 11.12 2.57
N VAL A 140 18.60 11.69 1.40
CA VAL A 140 17.87 12.86 0.92
C VAL A 140 16.54 12.46 0.32
N ALA A 141 15.51 13.31 0.50
CA ALA A 141 14.20 13.04 -0.07
C ALA A 141 14.22 13.07 -1.61
N GLY A 142 13.37 12.24 -2.23
CA GLY A 142 13.11 12.33 -3.66
C GLY A 142 12.21 13.52 -3.98
N GLY A 143 12.38 14.08 -5.18
CA GLY A 143 11.56 15.18 -5.67
C GLY A 143 10.16 14.73 -6.11
N ALA A 144 9.17 15.60 -6.00
CA ALA A 144 7.82 15.32 -6.53
C ALA A 144 7.80 15.33 -8.05
N GLY A 145 6.91 14.55 -8.66
CA GLY A 145 6.62 14.64 -10.08
C GLY A 145 5.89 15.93 -10.42
N GLY A 146 6.15 16.45 -11.63
CA GLY A 146 5.46 17.62 -12.16
C GLY A 146 4.00 17.32 -12.54
N ALA A 147 3.11 18.27 -12.40
CA ALA A 147 1.73 18.11 -12.86
C ALA A 147 1.68 18.09 -14.40
N GLY A 148 0.69 17.35 -14.96
CA GLY A 148 0.37 17.42 -16.38
C GLY A 148 -0.30 18.74 -16.74
N GLY A 149 -0.07 19.22 -17.98
CA GLY A 149 -0.71 20.41 -18.51
C GLY A 149 -2.18 20.16 -18.90
N SER A 150 -3.00 21.19 -18.86
CA SER A 150 -4.41 21.11 -19.25
C SER A 150 -4.58 21.33 -20.76
N ALA A 151 -5.62 20.71 -21.38
CA ALA A 151 -6.06 21.05 -22.72
C ALA A 151 -6.98 22.28 -22.71
N GLY A 152 -7.19 22.91 -23.88
CA GLY A 152 -8.14 24.02 -24.05
C GLY A 152 -9.54 23.51 -24.34
N LEU A 153 -10.02 23.71 -25.60
CA LEU A 153 -11.38 23.33 -25.99
C LEU A 153 -11.48 21.85 -26.36
N PHE A 154 -10.53 21.37 -27.15
CA PHE A 154 -10.41 19.99 -27.63
C PHE A 154 -9.00 19.45 -27.34
N GLY A 155 -8.89 18.34 -26.68
CA GLY A 155 -7.63 17.66 -26.40
C GLY A 155 -7.62 16.98 -25.04
N ASN A 156 -6.66 16.12 -24.80
CA ASN A 156 -6.52 15.43 -23.54
C ASN A 156 -5.61 16.19 -22.57
N GLY A 157 -5.85 16.10 -21.29
CA GLY A 157 -4.90 16.54 -20.28
C GLY A 157 -3.60 15.73 -20.35
N GLY A 158 -2.48 16.35 -20.03
CA GLY A 158 -1.20 15.70 -19.92
C GLY A 158 -1.12 14.79 -18.68
N ALA A 159 -0.33 13.74 -18.73
CA ALA A 159 -0.06 12.90 -17.57
C ALA A 159 0.79 13.63 -16.52
N GLY A 160 0.58 13.35 -15.25
CA GLY A 160 1.47 13.76 -14.18
C GLY A 160 2.78 12.98 -14.23
N GLY A 161 3.87 13.57 -13.79
CA GLY A 161 5.18 12.92 -13.67
C GLY A 161 5.26 12.03 -12.43
N ALA A 162 6.06 10.98 -12.47
CA ALA A 162 6.31 10.13 -11.31
C ALA A 162 7.13 10.86 -10.24
N GLY A 163 6.90 10.57 -8.97
CA GLY A 163 7.73 11.03 -7.86
C GLY A 163 9.08 10.32 -7.83
N GLY A 164 10.11 11.01 -7.39
CA GLY A 164 11.45 10.44 -7.21
C GLY A 164 11.53 9.54 -5.97
N ALA A 165 12.34 8.48 -6.05
CA ALA A 165 12.63 7.64 -4.89
C ALA A 165 13.42 8.42 -3.82
N GLY A 166 13.25 8.08 -2.55
CA GLY A 166 14.10 8.58 -1.46
C GLY A 166 15.50 7.97 -1.51
N GLY A 167 16.49 8.72 -1.06
CA GLY A 167 17.89 8.27 -0.95
C GLY A 167 18.07 7.28 0.21
N GLN A 168 19.06 6.38 0.11
CA GLN A 168 19.42 5.48 1.20
C GLN A 168 20.01 6.27 2.38
N GLY A 169 19.68 5.89 3.63
CA GLY A 169 20.31 6.40 4.83
C GLY A 169 21.76 5.91 4.95
N GLY A 170 22.62 6.71 5.52
CA GLY A 170 24.00 6.33 5.80
C GLY A 170 24.10 5.34 6.96
N ALA A 171 25.07 4.44 6.92
CA ALA A 171 25.38 3.58 8.05
C ALA A 171 25.82 4.42 9.26
N GLY A 172 25.63 3.90 10.47
CA GLY A 172 26.12 4.52 11.70
C GLY A 172 27.65 4.66 11.71
N ILE A 173 28.17 5.50 12.56
CA ILE A 173 29.62 5.71 12.74
C ILE A 173 29.95 5.83 14.21
N GLY A 174 31.05 5.18 14.68
CA GLY A 174 31.54 5.34 16.04
C GLY A 174 30.50 4.99 17.12
N GLY A 175 29.74 3.91 16.97
CA GLY A 175 28.70 3.50 17.91
C GLY A 175 27.37 4.23 17.74
N ALA A 176 27.24 5.14 16.76
CA ALA A 176 25.98 5.81 16.47
C ALA A 176 25.05 4.91 15.63
N ASP A 177 23.75 5.18 15.76
CA ASP A 177 22.68 4.49 15.03
C ASP A 177 22.80 4.72 13.51
N GLY A 178 22.33 3.76 12.74
CA GLY A 178 22.08 3.94 11.32
C GLY A 178 21.05 5.05 11.10
N THR A 179 21.18 5.77 10.01
CA THR A 179 20.32 6.94 9.75
C THR A 179 19.10 6.58 8.90
N LYS A 180 18.05 7.39 9.01
CA LYS A 180 16.80 7.20 8.25
C LYS A 180 17.04 7.30 6.74
N GLY A 181 16.38 6.45 5.94
CA GLY A 181 16.24 6.64 4.50
C GLY A 181 15.45 7.90 4.17
N GLY A 182 15.74 8.52 3.04
CA GLY A 182 15.00 9.68 2.54
C GLY A 182 13.57 9.34 2.20
N ASP A 183 12.67 10.27 2.41
CA ASP A 183 11.28 10.12 2.00
C ASP A 183 11.16 10.27 0.48
N ALA A 184 10.21 9.62 -0.15
CA ALA A 184 10.01 9.70 -1.59
C ALA A 184 9.15 10.91 -1.99
N GLY A 185 9.30 11.33 -3.24
CA GLY A 185 8.46 12.35 -3.83
C GLY A 185 7.07 11.83 -4.19
N ALA A 186 6.06 12.68 -4.10
CA ALA A 186 4.71 12.37 -4.58
C ALA A 186 4.67 12.40 -6.12
N GLY A 187 3.75 11.61 -6.72
CA GLY A 187 3.42 11.73 -8.13
C GLY A 187 2.71 13.04 -8.44
N GLY A 188 2.91 13.56 -9.63
CA GLY A 188 2.22 14.75 -10.13
C GLY A 188 0.77 14.46 -10.51
N ALA A 189 -0.10 15.42 -10.35
CA ALA A 189 -1.49 15.29 -10.80
C ALA A 189 -1.58 15.29 -12.33
N GLY A 190 -2.56 14.55 -12.89
CA GLY A 190 -2.91 14.63 -14.31
C GLY A 190 -3.57 15.96 -14.65
N GLY A 191 -3.33 16.45 -15.86
CA GLY A 191 -3.94 17.69 -16.38
C GLY A 191 -5.42 17.53 -16.74
N ALA A 192 -6.17 18.61 -16.75
CA ALA A 192 -7.56 18.59 -17.18
C ALA A 192 -7.69 18.38 -18.69
N GLY A 193 -8.70 17.58 -19.10
CA GLY A 193 -9.09 17.43 -20.50
C GLY A 193 -9.78 18.65 -21.06
N GLY A 194 -9.93 18.70 -22.41
CA GLY A 194 -10.52 19.83 -23.12
C GLY A 194 -11.98 20.06 -22.77
N TRP A 195 -12.36 21.34 -22.75
CA TRP A 195 -13.66 21.75 -22.24
C TRP A 195 -14.84 21.13 -22.98
N ILE A 196 -14.77 21.00 -24.32
CA ILE A 196 -15.81 20.32 -25.12
C ILE A 196 -15.55 18.82 -25.17
N HIS A 197 -14.33 18.41 -25.53
CA HIS A 197 -13.98 17.00 -25.64
C HIS A 197 -12.53 16.77 -25.27
N GLY A 198 -12.34 15.85 -24.33
CA GLY A 198 -11.00 15.44 -23.94
C GLY A 198 -11.01 14.66 -22.63
N HIS A 199 -10.14 13.69 -22.54
CA HIS A 199 -9.94 12.92 -21.33
C HIS A 199 -9.03 13.68 -20.36
N GLY A 200 -9.26 13.52 -19.07
CA GLY A 200 -8.31 13.93 -18.06
C GLY A 200 -7.00 13.14 -18.21
N GLY A 201 -5.88 13.78 -17.90
CA GLY A 201 -4.58 13.12 -17.86
C GLY A 201 -4.47 12.15 -16.68
N VAL A 202 -3.66 11.11 -16.81
CA VAL A 202 -3.39 10.18 -15.70
C VAL A 202 -2.50 10.85 -14.64
N GLY A 203 -2.69 10.52 -13.37
CA GLY A 203 -1.79 10.93 -12.29
C GLY A 203 -0.48 10.15 -12.34
N GLY A 204 0.61 10.75 -11.89
CA GLY A 204 1.90 10.09 -11.79
C GLY A 204 2.00 9.19 -10.55
N ASP A 205 2.80 8.15 -10.61
CA ASP A 205 3.04 7.28 -9.45
C ASP A 205 3.89 7.99 -8.39
N GLY A 206 3.67 7.67 -7.13
CA GLY A 206 4.53 8.08 -6.03
C GLY A 206 5.87 7.33 -6.05
N GLY A 207 6.94 7.98 -5.63
CA GLY A 207 8.25 7.35 -5.51
C GLY A 207 8.31 6.36 -4.33
N THR A 208 9.29 5.48 -4.31
CA THR A 208 9.56 4.56 -3.18
C THR A 208 10.45 5.21 -2.13
N GLY A 209 10.17 4.99 -0.85
CA GLY A 209 11.01 5.46 0.25
C GLY A 209 12.42 4.86 0.20
N GLY A 210 13.41 5.61 0.65
CA GLY A 210 14.80 5.17 0.73
C GLY A 210 15.00 4.14 1.84
N GLN A 211 15.97 3.23 1.69
CA GLN A 211 16.34 2.27 2.72
C GLN A 211 17.02 2.98 3.90
N GLY A 212 16.75 2.53 5.14
CA GLY A 212 17.48 2.95 6.32
C GLY A 212 18.92 2.43 6.31
N GLY A 213 19.86 3.18 6.92
CA GLY A 213 21.25 2.75 7.08
C GLY A 213 21.39 1.70 8.20
N ASP A 214 22.38 0.81 8.09
CA ASP A 214 22.65 -0.20 9.10
C ASP A 214 23.33 0.42 10.35
N GLY A 215 23.02 -0.10 11.52
CA GLY A 215 23.73 0.19 12.75
C GLY A 215 25.11 -0.48 12.75
N VAL A 216 26.07 0.12 13.40
CA VAL A 216 27.43 -0.43 13.53
C VAL A 216 27.56 -1.29 14.80
N GLN A 217 28.56 -2.16 14.81
CA GLN A 217 28.92 -2.95 15.99
C GLN A 217 29.28 -2.03 17.16
N GLY A 218 28.86 -2.41 18.37
CA GLY A 218 29.22 -1.68 19.60
C GLY A 218 30.71 -1.72 19.89
N GLU A 219 31.22 -0.74 20.63
CA GLU A 219 32.57 -0.81 21.22
C GLU A 219 32.64 -1.93 22.28
N PRO A 220 33.82 -2.35 22.70
CA PRO A 220 33.97 -3.42 23.66
C PRO A 220 33.13 -3.20 24.94
N GLY A 221 32.15 -4.07 25.17
CA GLY A 221 31.21 -3.98 26.29
C GLY A 221 29.96 -3.13 26.03
N ASP A 222 29.92 -2.38 24.91
CA ASP A 222 28.81 -1.55 24.61
C ASP A 222 27.75 -2.24 23.73
N THR A 223 26.53 -1.67 23.72
CA THR A 223 25.43 -2.12 22.85
C THR A 223 25.72 -1.74 21.40
N GLY A 224 25.46 -2.66 20.47
CA GLY A 224 25.46 -2.33 19.04
C GLY A 224 24.48 -1.22 18.71
N ALA A 225 24.80 -0.41 17.74
CA ALA A 225 23.96 0.69 17.29
C ALA A 225 22.67 0.20 16.64
N ALA A 226 21.58 0.93 16.77
CA ALA A 226 20.33 0.60 16.11
C ALA A 226 20.40 0.85 14.60
N GLY A 227 19.65 0.08 13.82
CA GLY A 227 19.44 0.35 12.40
C GLY A 227 18.53 1.55 12.17
N GLY A 228 18.78 2.28 11.10
CA GLY A 228 17.96 3.41 10.66
C GLY A 228 16.59 2.99 10.15
N ALA A 229 15.59 3.81 10.36
CA ALA A 229 14.26 3.60 9.79
C ALA A 229 14.25 3.77 8.26
N GLY A 230 13.37 3.06 7.56
CA GLY A 230 13.10 3.30 6.16
C GLY A 230 12.39 4.65 5.93
N GLY A 231 12.60 5.24 4.76
CA GLY A 231 11.92 6.47 4.34
C GLY A 231 10.46 6.22 3.95
N ALA A 232 9.62 7.23 4.03
CA ALA A 232 8.23 7.12 3.60
C ALA A 232 8.12 7.06 2.07
N GLY A 233 7.15 6.29 1.56
CA GLY A 233 6.76 6.30 0.16
C GLY A 233 5.96 7.55 -0.20
N GLY A 234 6.09 7.99 -1.45
CA GLY A 234 5.35 9.13 -1.98
C GLY A 234 3.90 8.80 -2.33
N ARG A 235 2.98 9.73 -2.13
CA ARG A 235 1.59 9.57 -2.56
C ARG A 235 1.50 9.54 -4.09
N GLY A 236 0.58 8.72 -4.67
CA GLY A 236 0.23 8.79 -6.09
C GLY A 236 -0.47 10.11 -6.43
N GLY A 237 -0.26 10.62 -7.65
CA GLY A 237 -0.93 11.81 -8.14
C GLY A 237 -2.39 11.56 -8.49
N ASP A 238 -3.24 12.55 -8.29
CA ASP A 238 -4.65 12.46 -8.66
C ASP A 238 -4.81 12.48 -10.18
N GLY A 239 -5.80 11.75 -10.71
CA GLY A 239 -6.16 11.80 -12.11
C GLY A 239 -6.80 13.14 -12.50
N GLY A 240 -6.52 13.63 -13.70
CA GLY A 240 -7.12 14.86 -14.22
C GLY A 240 -8.62 14.71 -14.49
N SER A 241 -9.41 15.75 -14.26
CA SER A 241 -10.81 15.76 -14.65
C SER A 241 -10.98 15.96 -16.16
N ALA A 242 -12.00 15.34 -16.76
CA ALA A 242 -12.43 15.68 -18.11
C ALA A 242 -13.16 17.04 -18.12
N GLY A 243 -13.44 17.55 -19.33
CA GLY A 243 -14.08 18.84 -19.52
C GLY A 243 -15.60 18.82 -19.26
N TRP A 244 -16.35 19.55 -20.13
CA TRP A 244 -17.78 19.73 -19.89
C TRP A 244 -18.67 18.76 -20.68
N LEU A 245 -18.41 18.58 -22.00
CA LEU A 245 -19.35 17.84 -22.86
C LEU A 245 -19.05 16.33 -22.85
N SER A 246 -17.81 15.95 -23.16
CA SER A 246 -17.47 14.54 -23.35
C SER A 246 -15.99 14.26 -23.00
N GLY A 247 -15.76 13.16 -22.33
CA GLY A 247 -14.43 12.66 -21.97
C GLY A 247 -14.43 11.92 -20.62
N ASN A 248 -13.54 11.00 -20.45
CA ASN A 248 -13.38 10.29 -19.18
C ASN A 248 -12.41 11.03 -18.25
N GLY A 249 -12.62 10.95 -16.96
CA GLY A 249 -11.61 11.31 -15.97
C GLY A 249 -10.34 10.49 -16.17
N GLY A 250 -9.19 11.06 -15.88
CA GLY A 250 -7.92 10.34 -15.87
C GLY A 250 -7.82 9.39 -14.69
N ASP A 251 -7.15 8.26 -14.87
CA ASP A 251 -6.81 7.39 -13.78
C ASP A 251 -5.76 8.03 -12.87
N ALA A 252 -5.74 7.69 -11.60
CA ALA A 252 -4.75 8.19 -10.66
C ALA A 252 -3.49 7.32 -10.63
N GLY A 253 -2.39 7.90 -10.15
CA GLY A 253 -1.16 7.19 -9.89
C GLY A 253 -1.22 6.35 -8.62
N THR A 254 -0.43 5.29 -8.56
CA THR A 254 -0.26 4.43 -7.39
C THR A 254 0.63 5.10 -6.34
N GLY A 255 0.39 4.81 -5.07
CA GLY A 255 1.29 5.20 -4.00
C GLY A 255 2.61 4.43 -4.05
N GLY A 256 3.70 5.07 -3.72
CA GLY A 256 5.00 4.42 -3.61
C GLY A 256 5.15 3.58 -2.36
N GLY A 257 5.93 2.51 -2.41
CA GLY A 257 6.24 1.69 -1.24
C GLY A 257 7.09 2.42 -0.21
N GLY A 258 6.94 2.04 1.06
CA GLY A 258 7.87 2.47 2.11
C GLY A 258 9.25 1.85 1.93
N GLY A 259 10.29 2.55 2.35
CA GLY A 259 11.66 2.04 2.34
C GLY A 259 11.86 0.96 3.41
N ASN A 260 12.72 -0.01 3.14
CA ASN A 260 13.10 -0.99 4.14
C ASN A 260 14.00 -0.35 5.22
N ALA A 261 13.98 -0.90 6.40
CA ALA A 261 14.84 -0.47 7.49
C ALA A 261 16.28 -1.01 7.37
N GLY A 262 17.21 -0.38 8.09
CA GLY A 262 18.57 -0.89 8.29
C GLY A 262 18.66 -1.88 9.45
N ALA A 263 19.59 -2.83 9.38
CA ALA A 263 19.82 -3.82 10.43
C ALA A 263 20.45 -3.18 11.69
N GLY A 264 20.16 -3.76 12.85
CA GLY A 264 20.86 -3.41 14.08
C GLY A 264 22.29 -3.95 14.11
N GLY A 265 23.23 -3.20 14.66
CA GLY A 265 24.63 -3.61 14.81
C GLY A 265 24.79 -4.72 15.87
N GLU A 266 25.82 -5.53 15.72
CA GLU A 266 26.17 -6.54 16.72
C GLU A 266 26.68 -5.87 18.00
N GLY A 267 26.47 -6.56 19.14
CA GLY A 267 27.04 -6.11 20.42
C GLY A 267 28.56 -6.04 20.38
N GLY A 268 29.12 -5.12 21.17
CA GLY A 268 30.57 -5.05 21.34
C GLY A 268 31.12 -6.25 22.09
N ILE A 269 32.33 -6.70 21.74
CA ILE A 269 33.03 -7.79 22.45
C ILE A 269 33.01 -7.53 23.95
N PHE A 270 33.02 -8.60 24.79
CA PHE A 270 32.89 -8.57 26.26
C PHE A 270 31.46 -8.28 26.75
N GLY A 271 30.45 -8.81 26.03
CA GLY A 271 29.09 -8.91 26.54
C GLY A 271 28.18 -7.74 26.15
N GLY A 272 28.53 -6.98 25.14
CA GLY A 272 27.66 -5.94 24.60
C GLY A 272 26.35 -6.53 24.03
N ASN A 273 25.25 -5.82 24.20
CA ASN A 273 23.96 -6.22 23.61
C ASN A 273 23.93 -5.92 22.11
N GLY A 274 23.17 -6.68 21.34
CA GLY A 274 22.87 -6.32 19.96
C GLY A 274 22.02 -5.06 19.85
N GLY A 275 22.25 -4.24 18.83
CA GLY A 275 21.45 -3.07 18.50
C GLY A 275 20.07 -3.46 17.96
N ASN A 276 19.08 -2.61 18.11
CA ASN A 276 17.75 -2.86 17.59
C ASN A 276 17.74 -2.70 16.06
N GLY A 277 16.95 -3.52 15.36
CA GLY A 277 16.63 -3.28 13.96
C GLY A 277 15.79 -2.02 13.77
N GLY A 278 16.01 -1.30 12.69
CA GLY A 278 15.18 -0.15 12.33
C GLY A 278 13.76 -0.52 11.94
N THR A 279 12.85 0.41 11.98
CA THR A 279 11.45 0.24 11.53
C THR A 279 11.32 0.50 10.04
N GLY A 280 10.49 -0.30 9.34
CA GLY A 280 10.16 -0.06 7.94
C GLY A 280 9.45 1.29 7.74
N GLY A 281 9.67 1.93 6.61
CA GLY A 281 9.01 3.18 6.24
C GLY A 281 7.54 2.97 5.89
N THR A 282 6.72 3.96 6.16
CA THR A 282 5.31 3.96 5.74
C THR A 282 5.19 4.16 4.23
N ALA A 283 4.21 3.54 3.59
CA ALA A 283 3.96 3.73 2.18
C ALA A 283 3.05 4.92 1.89
N GLY A 284 3.12 5.41 0.64
CA GLY A 284 2.24 6.45 0.14
C GLY A 284 0.85 5.93 -0.22
N GLY A 285 -0.18 6.72 -0.01
CA GLY A 285 -1.53 6.42 -0.50
C GLY A 285 -1.63 6.57 -2.02
N GLY A 286 -2.58 5.86 -2.63
CA GLY A 286 -2.96 6.07 -4.02
C GLY A 286 -3.61 7.42 -4.25
N GLY A 287 -3.52 7.96 -5.48
CA GLY A 287 -4.22 9.16 -5.89
C GLY A 287 -5.71 8.91 -6.15
N ASN A 288 -6.50 9.95 -6.20
CA ASN A 288 -7.93 9.86 -6.52
C ASN A 288 -8.15 9.91 -8.03
N GLY A 289 -9.10 9.10 -8.53
CA GLY A 289 -9.50 9.15 -9.93
C GLY A 289 -10.11 10.49 -10.31
N GLY A 290 -9.85 10.96 -11.54
CA GLY A 290 -10.41 12.18 -12.07
C GLY A 290 -11.91 12.07 -12.37
N ARG A 291 -12.66 13.16 -12.29
CA ARG A 291 -14.08 13.16 -12.65
C ARG A 291 -14.27 13.08 -14.16
N GLY A 292 -15.27 12.32 -14.59
CA GLY A 292 -15.74 12.33 -15.98
C GLY A 292 -16.24 13.70 -16.40
N ALA A 293 -16.41 13.90 -17.72
CA ALA A 293 -16.97 15.14 -18.26
C ALA A 293 -18.37 15.38 -17.69
N ALA A 294 -18.71 16.66 -17.54
CA ALA A 294 -19.96 17.02 -16.89
C ALA A 294 -21.19 16.38 -17.55
N LEU A 295 -21.20 16.18 -18.87
CA LEU A 295 -22.37 15.59 -19.55
C LEU A 295 -22.18 14.09 -19.81
N PHE A 296 -21.11 13.70 -20.51
CA PHE A 296 -20.86 12.32 -20.95
C PHE A 296 -19.44 11.91 -20.61
N GLY A 297 -19.26 11.15 -19.53
CA GLY A 297 -17.93 10.67 -19.18
C GLY A 297 -17.91 9.76 -17.99
N HIS A 298 -17.05 8.77 -18.03
CA HIS A 298 -16.78 7.90 -16.90
C HIS A 298 -15.78 8.58 -15.96
N GLY A 299 -15.93 8.34 -14.67
CA GLY A 299 -14.89 8.68 -13.71
C GLY A 299 -13.63 7.84 -13.92
N GLY A 300 -12.46 8.39 -13.65
CA GLY A 300 -11.19 7.69 -13.68
C GLY A 300 -11.04 6.77 -12.48
N ASN A 301 -10.26 5.71 -12.62
CA ASN A 301 -9.97 4.81 -11.52
C ASN A 301 -8.98 5.44 -10.55
N ALA A 302 -9.09 5.08 -9.29
CA ALA A 302 -8.14 5.48 -8.28
C ALA A 302 -6.85 4.68 -8.32
N GLY A 303 -5.78 5.27 -7.82
CA GLY A 303 -4.50 4.59 -7.60
C GLY A 303 -4.53 3.66 -6.39
N HIS A 304 -3.75 2.60 -6.44
CA HIS A 304 -3.55 1.72 -5.30
C HIS A 304 -2.60 2.33 -4.26
N GLY A 305 -2.76 1.98 -3.01
CA GLY A 305 -1.79 2.29 -1.98
C GLY A 305 -0.51 1.49 -2.14
N GLY A 306 0.62 2.05 -1.76
CA GLY A 306 1.91 1.37 -1.74
C GLY A 306 2.03 0.36 -0.60
N ALA A 307 2.93 -0.61 -0.71
CA ALA A 307 3.24 -1.53 0.37
C ALA A 307 4.18 -0.90 1.41
N GLY A 308 3.97 -1.19 2.68
CA GLY A 308 4.86 -0.76 3.76
C GLY A 308 6.26 -1.36 3.63
N GLY A 309 7.27 -0.64 4.06
CA GLY A 309 8.65 -1.12 4.10
C GLY A 309 8.84 -2.20 5.16
N ASN A 310 9.77 -3.11 4.96
CA ASN A 310 10.06 -4.14 5.94
C ASN A 310 10.92 -3.60 7.08
N GLY A 311 10.64 -4.05 8.30
CA GLY A 311 11.51 -3.88 9.44
C GLY A 311 12.77 -4.72 9.30
N ALA A 312 13.84 -4.30 9.94
CA ALA A 312 15.12 -4.98 9.87
C ALA A 312 15.43 -5.83 11.10
N ALA A 313 16.36 -6.76 10.96
CA ALA A 313 16.78 -7.61 12.06
C ALA A 313 17.52 -6.84 13.16
N GLY A 314 17.32 -7.22 14.40
CA GLY A 314 18.16 -6.81 15.51
C GLY A 314 19.52 -7.49 15.45
N GLY A 315 20.56 -6.83 15.93
CA GLY A 315 21.91 -7.38 16.03
C GLY A 315 22.01 -8.48 17.08
N ASN A 316 23.01 -9.35 16.95
CA ASN A 316 23.27 -10.37 17.95
C ASN A 316 24.01 -9.78 19.16
N GLY A 317 23.76 -10.36 20.34
CA GLY A 317 24.58 -10.07 21.51
C GLY A 317 26.00 -10.63 21.38
N ALA A 318 26.98 -10.07 22.10
CA ALA A 318 28.34 -10.53 22.08
C ALA A 318 28.67 -11.39 23.28
N ASP A 319 29.58 -12.35 23.08
CA ASP A 319 30.07 -13.27 24.11
C ASP A 319 30.86 -12.54 25.18
N THR A 320 30.83 -13.08 26.41
CA THR A 320 31.74 -12.65 27.46
C THR A 320 32.36 -13.86 28.15
N GLN A 321 33.62 -13.72 28.58
CA GLN A 321 34.29 -14.71 29.39
C GLN A 321 34.02 -14.53 30.89
N LEU A 322 33.58 -13.35 31.29
CA LEU A 322 33.33 -12.96 32.66
C LEU A 322 32.05 -12.12 32.75
N GLY A 323 31.04 -12.56 33.47
CA GLY A 323 29.84 -11.79 33.69
C GLY A 323 28.62 -12.29 32.90
N ILE A 324 27.79 -11.40 32.42
CA ILE A 324 26.57 -11.68 31.67
C ILE A 324 26.80 -11.44 30.19
N SER A 325 26.54 -12.42 29.33
CA SER A 325 26.65 -12.29 27.91
C SER A 325 25.57 -11.35 27.34
N GLY A 326 25.88 -10.71 26.23
CA GLY A 326 25.02 -9.76 25.59
C GLY A 326 23.68 -10.34 25.12
N LYS A 327 22.63 -9.56 25.26
CA LYS A 327 21.30 -9.87 24.73
C LYS A 327 21.25 -9.59 23.25
N GLY A 328 20.45 -10.35 22.49
CA GLY A 328 20.10 -10.00 21.14
C GLY A 328 19.25 -8.72 21.11
N GLY A 329 19.46 -7.89 20.10
CA GLY A 329 18.65 -6.72 19.83
C GLY A 329 17.25 -7.09 19.36
N THR A 330 16.29 -6.21 19.57
CA THR A 330 14.92 -6.38 19.06
C THR A 330 14.85 -6.20 17.55
N GLY A 331 14.05 -7.01 16.86
CA GLY A 331 13.72 -6.76 15.46
C GLY A 331 12.86 -5.51 15.30
N GLY A 332 13.06 -4.81 14.21
CA GLY A 332 12.27 -3.62 13.85
C GLY A 332 10.87 -3.96 13.39
N GLY A 333 9.90 -3.10 13.65
CA GLY A 333 8.55 -3.24 13.14
C GLY A 333 8.47 -3.01 11.63
N GLY A 334 7.52 -3.68 10.96
CA GLY A 334 7.18 -3.37 9.58
C GLY A 334 6.48 -2.02 9.45
N GLY A 335 6.69 -1.34 8.33
CA GLY A 335 6.02 -0.09 8.02
C GLY A 335 4.55 -0.25 7.66
N GLY A 336 3.73 0.76 7.94
CA GLY A 336 2.34 0.77 7.51
C GLY A 336 2.20 0.99 6.01
N ALA A 337 1.16 0.41 5.43
CA ALA A 337 0.87 0.55 4.02
C ALA A 337 0.03 1.79 3.70
N GLY A 338 0.05 2.19 2.43
CA GLY A 338 -0.76 3.28 1.93
C GLY A 338 -2.21 2.87 1.68
N ALA A 339 -3.15 3.77 1.94
CA ALA A 339 -4.54 3.56 1.56
C ALA A 339 -4.73 3.70 0.04
N GLY A 340 -5.71 2.98 -0.51
CA GLY A 340 -6.16 3.20 -1.88
C GLY A 340 -6.88 4.54 -2.03
N GLY A 341 -6.80 5.14 -3.20
CA GLY A 341 -7.50 6.38 -3.52
C GLY A 341 -8.98 6.14 -3.84
N THR A 342 -9.76 7.19 -3.90
CA THR A 342 -11.19 7.14 -4.25
C THR A 342 -11.36 7.22 -5.76
N GLY A 343 -12.28 6.43 -6.32
CA GLY A 343 -12.67 6.50 -7.72
C GLY A 343 -13.31 7.82 -8.07
N GLY A 344 -13.12 8.29 -9.29
CA GLY A 344 -13.72 9.52 -9.80
C GLY A 344 -15.21 9.37 -10.11
N ASP A 345 -15.97 10.42 -9.93
CA ASP A 345 -17.41 10.42 -10.25
C ASP A 345 -17.64 10.45 -11.77
N GLY A 346 -18.69 9.79 -12.24
CA GLY A 346 -19.18 9.90 -13.61
C GLY A 346 -19.81 11.29 -13.88
N GLY A 347 -20.10 11.57 -15.15
CA GLY A 347 -20.72 12.82 -15.59
C GLY A 347 -22.16 12.99 -15.12
N LEU A 348 -22.82 14.06 -15.60
CA LEU A 348 -24.20 14.36 -15.17
C LEU A 348 -25.22 13.46 -15.85
N LEU A 349 -25.10 13.26 -17.15
CA LEU A 349 -26.11 12.55 -17.95
C LEU A 349 -25.80 11.07 -18.10
N TYR A 350 -24.57 10.75 -18.49
CA TYR A 350 -24.12 9.38 -18.71
C TYR A 350 -22.67 9.17 -18.27
N GLY A 351 -22.42 8.11 -17.56
CA GLY A 351 -21.08 7.67 -17.18
C GLY A 351 -21.05 6.88 -15.88
N ASN A 352 -20.21 5.90 -15.82
CA ASN A 352 -20.00 5.13 -14.60
C ASN A 352 -19.00 5.82 -13.68
N GLY A 353 -19.13 5.63 -12.39
CA GLY A 353 -18.09 5.96 -11.45
C GLY A 353 -16.83 5.11 -11.66
N GLY A 354 -15.66 5.66 -11.40
CA GLY A 354 -14.40 4.94 -11.43
C GLY A 354 -14.23 4.00 -10.24
N ALA A 355 -13.43 2.96 -10.38
CA ALA A 355 -13.13 2.05 -9.30
C ALA A 355 -12.24 2.71 -8.22
N GLY A 356 -12.46 2.35 -6.96
CA GLY A 356 -11.56 2.66 -5.85
C GLY A 356 -10.26 1.87 -5.93
N GLY A 357 -9.17 2.43 -5.46
CA GLY A 357 -7.87 1.77 -5.42
C GLY A 357 -7.76 0.80 -4.25
N ASN A 358 -7.02 -0.29 -4.42
CA ASN A 358 -6.76 -1.23 -3.33
C ASN A 358 -5.79 -0.60 -2.30
N GLY A 359 -5.95 -0.94 -1.05
CA GLY A 359 -4.95 -0.66 -0.02
C GLY A 359 -3.67 -1.47 -0.25
N GLY A 360 -2.55 -0.94 0.16
CA GLY A 360 -1.27 -1.65 0.11
C GLY A 360 -1.14 -2.67 1.26
N ASN A 361 -0.21 -3.58 1.13
CA ASN A 361 0.09 -4.56 2.19
C ASN A 361 1.05 -3.96 3.23
N GLY A 362 0.86 -4.29 4.50
CA GLY A 362 1.77 -3.93 5.57
C GLY A 362 3.15 -4.57 5.40
N GLY A 363 4.20 -3.89 5.83
CA GLY A 363 5.56 -4.42 5.81
C GLY A 363 5.75 -5.54 6.83
N ALA A 364 6.59 -6.52 6.51
CA ALA A 364 6.95 -7.57 7.46
C ALA A 364 7.89 -7.03 8.56
N ALA A 365 7.81 -7.60 9.75
CA ALA A 365 8.71 -7.26 10.84
C ALA A 365 10.12 -7.86 10.66
N GLY A 366 11.11 -7.27 11.32
CA GLY A 366 12.49 -7.78 11.38
C GLY A 366 12.67 -8.82 12.48
N LYS A 367 13.57 -9.77 12.26
CA LYS A 367 13.88 -10.84 13.23
C LYS A 367 14.58 -10.27 14.46
N GLY A 368 14.32 -10.85 15.64
CA GLY A 368 15.10 -10.59 16.85
C GLY A 368 16.52 -11.16 16.75
N GLY A 369 17.50 -10.47 17.32
CA GLY A 369 18.89 -10.94 17.42
C GLY A 369 19.03 -12.09 18.40
N ILE A 370 20.04 -12.93 18.22
CA ILE A 370 20.33 -14.08 19.09
C ILE A 370 21.09 -13.59 20.33
N GLY A 371 20.73 -14.11 21.52
CA GLY A 371 21.50 -13.92 22.76
C GLY A 371 22.81 -14.67 22.69
N ALA A 372 23.88 -14.08 23.17
CA ALA A 372 25.21 -14.70 23.13
C ALA A 372 25.38 -15.81 24.18
N PRO A 373 26.22 -16.82 23.91
CA PRO A 373 26.55 -17.87 24.89
C PRO A 373 27.30 -17.31 26.09
N GLY A 374 26.98 -17.78 27.29
CA GLY A 374 27.73 -17.50 28.50
C GLY A 374 28.92 -18.46 28.65
N LEU A 375 30.13 -17.94 28.50
CA LEU A 375 31.37 -18.68 28.75
C LEU A 375 31.89 -18.28 30.14
N SER A 376 31.85 -19.18 31.13
CA SER A 376 32.36 -18.90 32.46
C SER A 376 33.55 -19.77 32.78
N THR A 377 34.67 -19.13 33.12
CA THR A 377 35.82 -19.75 33.76
C THR A 377 36.03 -19.23 35.17
N ALA A 378 35.17 -18.38 35.72
CA ALA A 378 35.32 -17.78 37.02
C ALA A 378 35.04 -18.79 38.15
N GLN A 379 36.00 -18.96 39.06
CA GLN A 379 35.81 -19.68 40.31
C GLN A 379 35.09 -18.80 41.33
N GLY A 380 33.94 -19.24 41.82
CA GLY A 380 33.27 -18.66 42.99
C GLY A 380 32.35 -17.45 42.76
N GLY A 381 32.10 -17.07 41.53
CA GLY A 381 31.07 -16.07 41.20
C GLY A 381 29.90 -16.73 40.45
N ASP A 382 28.73 -16.11 40.45
CA ASP A 382 27.63 -16.53 39.57
C ASP A 382 28.15 -16.58 38.14
N GLY A 383 28.12 -17.76 37.52
CA GLY A 383 28.53 -17.92 36.13
C GLY A 383 27.71 -16.97 35.25
N GLY A 384 28.30 -16.45 34.17
CA GLY A 384 27.62 -15.55 33.25
C GLY A 384 26.34 -16.19 32.71
N ASN A 385 25.18 -15.55 32.90
CA ASN A 385 23.95 -15.97 32.27
C ASN A 385 24.06 -15.85 30.76
N GLY A 386 23.53 -16.81 30.00
CA GLY A 386 23.38 -16.65 28.58
C GLY A 386 22.55 -15.39 28.26
N GLY A 387 22.93 -14.65 27.25
CA GLY A 387 22.18 -13.46 26.83
C GLY A 387 20.73 -13.83 26.41
N SER A 388 19.77 -12.99 26.74
CA SER A 388 18.39 -13.19 26.27
C SER A 388 18.30 -12.95 24.78
N GLY A 389 17.49 -13.75 24.06
CA GLY A 389 17.15 -13.47 22.67
C GLY A 389 16.41 -12.13 22.52
N GLY A 390 16.68 -11.42 21.46
CA GLY A 390 15.94 -10.19 21.14
C GLY A 390 14.49 -10.46 20.73
N ASN A 391 13.60 -9.55 21.08
CA ASN A 391 12.21 -9.64 20.63
C ASN A 391 12.13 -9.31 19.14
N ALA A 392 11.23 -10.00 18.42
CA ALA A 392 10.90 -9.62 17.04
C ALA A 392 10.03 -8.36 17.04
N GLY A 393 10.18 -7.58 15.97
CA GLY A 393 9.30 -6.42 15.73
C GLY A 393 7.89 -6.84 15.29
N ASN A 394 6.94 -5.98 15.49
CA ASN A 394 5.56 -6.19 15.01
C ASN A 394 5.45 -5.93 13.50
N GLY A 395 4.58 -6.66 12.81
CA GLY A 395 4.23 -6.38 11.42
C GLY A 395 3.55 -5.01 11.27
N GLY A 396 3.74 -4.36 10.14
CA GLY A 396 3.05 -3.11 9.82
C GLY A 396 1.58 -3.30 9.49
N ASN A 397 0.75 -2.31 9.81
CA ASN A 397 -0.67 -2.33 9.42
C ASN A 397 -0.83 -2.14 7.92
N ALA A 398 -1.85 -2.76 7.35
CA ALA A 398 -2.21 -2.60 5.95
C ALA A 398 -3.00 -1.32 5.69
N GLY A 399 -2.98 -0.84 4.44
CA GLY A 399 -3.80 0.28 3.99
C GLY A 399 -5.24 -0.15 3.69
N ASN A 400 -6.16 0.77 3.89
CA ASN A 400 -7.57 0.58 3.54
C ASN A 400 -7.77 0.65 2.03
N GLY A 401 -8.78 -0.06 1.52
CA GLY A 401 -9.25 0.11 0.15
C GLY A 401 -9.95 1.47 -0.04
N GLY A 402 -9.80 2.06 -1.21
CA GLY A 402 -10.50 3.29 -1.56
C GLY A 402 -11.96 3.06 -1.94
N ASN A 403 -12.78 4.08 -1.78
CA ASN A 403 -14.18 4.03 -2.18
C ASN A 403 -14.32 4.06 -3.70
N GLY A 404 -15.37 3.42 -4.24
CA GLY A 404 -15.77 3.58 -5.62
C GLY A 404 -16.38 4.97 -5.88
N GLY A 405 -16.12 5.53 -7.06
CA GLY A 405 -16.74 6.77 -7.50
C GLY A 405 -18.23 6.61 -7.78
N ARG A 406 -19.00 7.69 -7.67
CA ARG A 406 -20.44 7.69 -7.99
C ARG A 406 -20.66 7.59 -9.49
N GLY A 407 -21.72 6.88 -9.90
CA GLY A 407 -22.24 6.93 -11.25
C GLY A 407 -22.74 8.34 -11.61
N SER A 408 -23.04 8.56 -12.90
CA SER A 408 -23.63 9.83 -13.36
C SER A 408 -24.98 10.07 -12.68
N VAL A 409 -25.39 11.33 -12.65
CA VAL A 409 -26.67 11.69 -12.00
C VAL A 409 -27.85 11.00 -12.68
N LEU A 410 -27.83 10.78 -13.99
CA LEU A 410 -28.98 10.20 -14.70
C LEU A 410 -28.81 8.70 -15.00
N PHE A 411 -27.79 8.35 -15.76
CA PHE A 411 -27.56 6.99 -16.27
C PHE A 411 -26.12 6.55 -16.00
N GLY A 412 -25.88 5.78 -14.97
CA GLY A 412 -24.53 5.29 -14.71
C GLY A 412 -24.46 4.37 -13.50
N HIS A 413 -23.56 3.41 -13.57
CA HIS A 413 -23.28 2.51 -12.44
C HIS A 413 -22.30 3.20 -11.48
N GLY A 414 -22.47 2.93 -10.20
CA GLY A 414 -21.45 3.26 -9.21
C GLY A 414 -20.18 2.45 -9.45
N GLY A 415 -19.04 3.02 -9.17
CA GLY A 415 -17.74 2.33 -9.24
C GLY A 415 -17.60 1.33 -8.11
N ASN A 416 -16.93 0.22 -8.37
CA ASN A 416 -16.59 -0.73 -7.31
C ASN A 416 -15.53 -0.14 -6.36
N ALA A 417 -15.59 -0.51 -5.12
CA ALA A 417 -14.58 -0.12 -4.16
C ALA A 417 -13.29 -0.96 -4.29
N GLY A 418 -12.21 -0.41 -3.80
CA GLY A 418 -10.95 -1.13 -3.64
C GLY A 418 -10.96 -2.04 -2.41
N HIS A 419 -10.14 -3.08 -2.46
CA HIS A 419 -9.95 -4.02 -1.35
C HIS A 419 -8.97 -3.45 -0.32
N GLY A 420 -9.12 -3.84 0.93
CA GLY A 420 -8.12 -3.61 1.96
C GLY A 420 -6.87 -4.46 1.69
N GLY A 421 -5.71 -3.97 2.05
CA GLY A 421 -4.46 -4.72 1.94
C GLY A 421 -4.29 -5.70 3.11
N ALA A 422 -3.40 -6.68 2.96
CA ALA A 422 -3.07 -7.63 4.02
C ALA A 422 -2.10 -7.00 5.05
N GLY A 423 -2.28 -7.30 6.32
CA GLY A 423 -1.34 -6.94 7.39
C GLY A 423 0.02 -7.62 7.21
N GLY A 424 1.08 -6.95 7.60
CA GLY A 424 2.42 -7.52 7.59
C GLY A 424 2.58 -8.61 8.66
N ASN A 425 3.38 -9.63 8.37
CA ASN A 425 3.64 -10.70 9.33
C ASN A 425 4.64 -10.24 10.40
N GLY A 426 4.43 -10.70 11.62
CA GLY A 426 5.43 -10.65 12.69
C GLY A 426 6.67 -11.46 12.31
N ALA A 427 7.79 -11.21 12.95
CA ALA A 427 9.01 -11.96 12.71
C ALA A 427 9.43 -12.80 13.92
N VAL A 428 10.14 -13.88 13.65
CA VAL A 428 10.66 -14.80 14.68
C VAL A 428 11.66 -14.06 15.55
N SER A 429 11.58 -14.25 16.84
CA SER A 429 12.53 -13.70 17.81
C SER A 429 13.83 -14.50 17.87
N GLY A 430 14.85 -13.89 18.46
CA GLY A 430 16.13 -14.55 18.70
C GLY A 430 16.04 -15.63 19.80
N ASN A 431 16.88 -16.64 19.68
CA ASN A 431 17.05 -17.66 20.70
C ASN A 431 17.91 -17.13 21.85
N GLY A 432 17.69 -17.64 23.05
CA GLY A 432 18.57 -17.39 24.21
C GLY A 432 19.95 -18.02 24.02
N GLY A 433 20.98 -17.37 24.54
CA GLY A 433 22.34 -17.91 24.56
C GLY A 433 22.49 -19.10 25.52
N SER A 434 23.33 -20.10 25.17
CA SER A 434 23.65 -21.22 26.03
C SER A 434 24.54 -20.80 27.20
N SER A 435 24.49 -21.53 28.32
CA SER A 435 25.39 -21.32 29.47
C SER A 435 25.97 -22.66 29.95
N ILE A 436 27.23 -22.63 30.44
CA ILE A 436 27.91 -23.81 30.96
C ILE A 436 27.72 -23.95 32.49
N THR A 437 27.62 -22.83 33.18
CA THR A 437 27.64 -22.83 34.67
C THR A 437 26.50 -22.06 35.32
N ALA A 438 25.76 -21.28 34.53
CA ALA A 438 24.64 -20.47 34.98
C ALA A 438 23.37 -20.75 34.17
N VAL A 439 22.34 -19.92 34.28
CA VAL A 439 21.08 -20.08 33.55
C VAL A 439 21.28 -19.76 32.06
N GLY A 440 20.79 -20.60 31.16
CA GLY A 440 20.65 -20.28 29.74
C GLY A 440 19.75 -19.07 29.53
N GLY A 441 20.06 -18.26 28.53
CA GLY A 441 19.28 -17.09 28.19
C GLY A 441 17.86 -17.45 27.77
N LYS A 442 16.90 -16.61 28.09
CA LYS A 442 15.52 -16.77 27.62
C LYS A 442 15.42 -16.50 26.11
N GLY A 443 14.54 -17.23 25.42
CA GLY A 443 14.14 -16.88 24.09
C GLY A 443 13.35 -15.58 24.07
N GLY A 444 13.51 -14.78 23.03
CA GLY A 444 12.74 -13.56 22.81
C GLY A 444 11.28 -13.87 22.47
N THR A 445 10.40 -12.90 22.66
CA THR A 445 9.00 -12.99 22.24
C THR A 445 8.87 -12.82 20.73
N GLY A 446 8.01 -13.60 20.08
CA GLY A 446 7.67 -13.45 18.66
C GLY A 446 6.98 -12.11 18.39
N GLY A 447 7.22 -11.56 17.23
CA GLY A 447 6.56 -10.35 16.77
C GLY A 447 5.08 -10.58 16.48
N GLY A 448 4.23 -9.63 16.81
CA GLY A 448 2.82 -9.65 16.43
C GLY A 448 2.63 -9.37 14.94
N GLY A 449 1.52 -9.87 14.39
CA GLY A 449 1.08 -9.54 13.04
C GLY A 449 0.43 -8.15 12.98
N GLY A 450 0.57 -7.49 11.84
CA GLY A 450 -0.10 -6.21 11.56
C GLY A 450 -1.58 -6.40 11.22
N GLY A 451 -2.40 -5.37 11.44
CA GLY A 451 -3.81 -5.41 11.07
C GLY A 451 -4.03 -5.33 9.56
N GLY A 452 -5.05 -6.01 9.06
CA GLY A 452 -5.54 -5.88 7.71
C GLY A 452 -6.31 -4.56 7.49
N GLY A 453 -6.27 -4.03 6.28
CA GLY A 453 -7.00 -2.83 5.91
C GLY A 453 -8.48 -3.10 5.65
N ALA A 454 -9.35 -2.16 5.95
CA ALA A 454 -10.76 -2.29 5.61
C ALA A 454 -10.98 -2.12 4.10
N GLY A 455 -11.99 -2.80 3.57
CA GLY A 455 -12.49 -2.57 2.21
C GLY A 455 -13.18 -1.22 2.08
N GLY A 456 -13.08 -0.61 0.91
CA GLY A 456 -13.78 0.64 0.61
C GLY A 456 -15.27 0.43 0.36
N THR A 457 -16.06 1.48 0.40
CA THR A 457 -17.50 1.45 0.08
C THR A 457 -17.71 1.58 -1.42
N GLY A 458 -18.66 0.83 -1.97
CA GLY A 458 -19.08 0.93 -3.36
C GLY A 458 -19.72 2.29 -3.63
N GLY A 459 -19.56 2.81 -4.84
CA GLY A 459 -20.14 4.06 -5.28
C GLY A 459 -21.64 3.92 -5.57
N ASP A 460 -22.39 4.97 -5.30
CA ASP A 460 -23.81 5.01 -5.63
C ASP A 460 -24.03 5.17 -7.13
N ALA A 461 -25.13 4.60 -7.64
CA ALA A 461 -25.54 4.72 -9.04
C ALA A 461 -26.23 6.04 -9.34
N GLY A 462 -26.47 6.26 -10.63
CA GLY A 462 -27.25 7.39 -11.14
C GLY A 462 -28.72 7.34 -10.76
N LEU A 463 -29.35 8.52 -10.80
CA LEU A 463 -30.71 8.69 -10.29
C LEU A 463 -31.76 7.85 -11.03
N LEU A 464 -31.70 7.75 -12.35
CA LEU A 464 -32.70 7.05 -13.16
C LEU A 464 -32.34 5.57 -13.34
N TYR A 465 -31.14 5.28 -13.79
CA TYR A 465 -30.72 3.93 -14.13
C TYR A 465 -29.25 3.67 -13.75
N GLY A 466 -29.01 2.59 -13.08
CA GLY A 466 -27.67 2.11 -12.77
C GLY A 466 -27.63 1.26 -11.52
N ASN A 467 -26.72 0.33 -11.47
CA ASN A 467 -26.46 -0.48 -10.27
C ASN A 467 -25.47 0.22 -9.34
N GLY A 468 -25.64 0.10 -8.06
CA GLY A 468 -24.64 0.45 -7.07
C GLY A 468 -23.37 -0.37 -7.27
N GLY A 469 -22.20 0.21 -6.98
CA GLY A 469 -20.93 -0.46 -7.01
C GLY A 469 -20.77 -1.45 -5.87
N ALA A 470 -19.99 -2.51 -6.06
CA ALA A 470 -19.70 -3.46 -4.99
C ALA A 470 -18.76 -2.84 -3.93
N GLY A 471 -18.95 -3.17 -2.67
CA GLY A 471 -18.01 -2.91 -1.59
C GLY A 471 -16.76 -3.75 -1.74
N GLY A 472 -15.61 -3.23 -1.32
CA GLY A 472 -14.35 -3.93 -1.32
C GLY A 472 -14.24 -4.94 -0.17
N THR A 473 -13.54 -6.04 -0.36
CA THR A 473 -13.23 -6.97 0.73
C THR A 473 -12.26 -6.34 1.72
N GLY A 474 -12.35 -6.71 2.98
CA GLY A 474 -11.31 -6.43 3.96
C GLY A 474 -10.01 -7.14 3.58
N GLY A 475 -8.91 -6.77 4.19
CA GLY A 475 -7.64 -7.47 4.05
C GLY A 475 -7.38 -8.41 5.24
N SER A 476 -6.64 -9.48 5.02
CA SER A 476 -6.28 -10.43 6.07
C SER A 476 -5.37 -9.81 7.14
N GLY A 477 -5.50 -10.25 8.39
CA GLY A 477 -4.55 -9.94 9.44
C GLY A 477 -3.22 -10.67 9.20
N GLY A 478 -2.12 -10.04 9.54
CA GLY A 478 -0.80 -10.65 9.49
C GLY A 478 -0.63 -11.74 10.55
N ALA A 479 0.12 -12.80 10.27
CA ALA A 479 0.38 -13.85 11.25
C ALA A 479 1.36 -13.37 12.33
N GLY A 480 1.10 -13.75 13.56
CA GLY A 480 2.07 -13.64 14.64
C GLY A 480 3.19 -14.67 14.45
N ALA A 481 4.37 -14.36 14.93
CA ALA A 481 5.55 -15.20 14.73
C ALA A 481 5.92 -16.02 15.95
N ARG A 482 6.76 -17.03 15.73
CA ARG A 482 7.24 -17.94 16.77
C ARG A 482 8.16 -17.23 17.76
N GLY A 483 7.98 -17.50 19.06
CA GLY A 483 8.92 -17.14 20.09
C GLY A 483 10.25 -17.89 19.94
N GLY A 484 11.36 -17.31 20.40
CA GLY A 484 12.67 -17.92 20.37
C GLY A 484 12.81 -19.06 21.37
N ASP A 485 13.66 -20.05 21.06
CA ASP A 485 13.94 -21.11 21.98
C ASP A 485 14.86 -20.62 23.11
N GLY A 486 14.70 -21.18 24.33
CA GLY A 486 15.59 -20.92 25.43
C GLY A 486 17.00 -21.44 25.14
N GLY A 487 18.02 -20.85 25.75
CA GLY A 487 19.40 -21.30 25.64
C GLY A 487 19.66 -22.60 26.43
N ALA A 488 20.53 -23.48 25.92
CA ALA A 488 20.89 -24.71 26.60
C ALA A 488 21.68 -24.43 27.86
N GLY A 489 21.31 -25.07 28.98
CA GLY A 489 22.15 -25.22 30.15
C GLY A 489 23.00 -26.48 30.03
N SER A 490 24.29 -26.44 30.35
CA SER A 490 25.17 -27.60 30.42
C SER A 490 25.87 -27.68 31.75
N GLY A 491 26.23 -28.91 32.18
CA GLY A 491 26.84 -29.13 33.49
C GLY A 491 25.86 -28.89 34.65
N THR A 492 26.06 -27.82 35.42
CA THR A 492 25.21 -27.41 36.54
C THR A 492 24.24 -26.28 36.18
N ALA A 493 24.22 -25.90 34.92
CA ALA A 493 23.41 -24.76 34.45
C ALA A 493 21.93 -25.12 34.24
N GLN A 494 21.06 -24.18 34.54
CA GLN A 494 19.63 -24.28 34.22
C GLN A 494 19.38 -24.00 32.72
N GLY A 495 18.40 -24.67 32.11
CA GLY A 495 17.90 -24.37 30.79
C GLY A 495 17.11 -23.04 30.74
N GLY A 496 17.28 -22.29 29.71
CA GLY A 496 16.50 -21.07 29.47
C GLY A 496 15.05 -21.36 29.05
N ASP A 497 14.13 -20.52 29.49
CA ASP A 497 12.72 -20.57 29.05
C ASP A 497 12.56 -20.18 27.58
N GLY A 498 11.62 -20.82 26.89
CA GLY A 498 11.17 -20.39 25.58
C GLY A 498 10.38 -19.07 25.62
N GLY A 499 10.53 -18.24 24.61
CA GLY A 499 9.77 -17.02 24.46
C GLY A 499 8.31 -17.26 24.02
N ALA A 500 7.40 -16.39 24.40
CA ALA A 500 6.03 -16.45 23.93
C ALA A 500 5.92 -16.18 22.42
N GLY A 501 4.91 -16.74 21.77
CA GLY A 501 4.55 -16.40 20.40
C GLY A 501 4.00 -14.97 20.30
N GLY A 502 4.04 -14.40 19.11
CA GLY A 502 3.44 -13.10 18.82
C GLY A 502 1.97 -13.20 18.47
N VAL A 503 1.16 -12.25 18.89
CA VAL A 503 -0.29 -12.21 18.63
C VAL A 503 -0.55 -12.05 17.14
N GLY A 504 -1.60 -12.68 16.58
CA GLY A 504 -2.06 -12.47 15.22
C GLY A 504 -2.70 -11.09 15.05
N GLY A 505 -2.55 -10.51 13.86
CA GLY A 505 -3.17 -9.22 13.51
C GLY A 505 -4.67 -9.33 13.26
N ASN A 506 -5.40 -8.27 13.53
CA ASN A 506 -6.84 -8.21 13.20
C ASN A 506 -7.04 -8.11 11.70
N ALA A 507 -8.09 -8.74 11.18
CA ALA A 507 -8.49 -8.57 9.78
C ALA A 507 -9.31 -7.29 9.58
N GLY A 508 -9.32 -6.81 8.33
CA GLY A 508 -10.14 -5.68 7.93
C GLY A 508 -11.60 -6.06 7.68
N ASN A 509 -12.50 -5.13 7.94
CA ASN A 509 -13.90 -5.28 7.61
C ASN A 509 -14.14 -5.09 6.11
N GLY A 510 -15.14 -5.78 5.57
CA GLY A 510 -15.65 -5.52 4.23
C GLY A 510 -16.36 -4.17 4.15
N GLY A 511 -16.27 -3.53 2.99
CA GLY A 511 -16.97 -2.27 2.72
C GLY A 511 -18.41 -2.48 2.29
N ASN A 512 -19.25 -1.49 2.50
CA ASN A 512 -20.65 -1.56 2.09
C ASN A 512 -20.79 -1.44 0.56
N GLY A 513 -21.82 -2.10 0.01
CA GLY A 513 -22.22 -1.88 -1.37
C GLY A 513 -22.90 -0.51 -1.56
N GLY A 514 -22.72 0.09 -2.73
CA GLY A 514 -23.37 1.34 -3.12
C GLY A 514 -24.85 1.15 -3.43
N SER A 515 -25.64 2.20 -3.25
CA SER A 515 -27.06 2.20 -3.54
C SER A 515 -27.36 2.44 -5.02
N ALA A 516 -28.41 1.84 -5.55
CA ALA A 516 -28.98 2.22 -6.86
C ALA A 516 -29.81 3.48 -6.73
N GLY A 517 -30.21 4.06 -7.89
CA GLY A 517 -30.92 5.32 -7.96
C GLY A 517 -32.42 5.23 -7.66
N TRP A 518 -33.24 5.78 -8.58
CA TRP A 518 -34.70 5.90 -8.33
C TRP A 518 -35.55 4.97 -9.19
N LEU A 519 -35.26 4.87 -10.51
CA LEU A 519 -36.13 4.13 -11.43
C LEU A 519 -35.76 2.65 -11.53
N SER A 520 -34.51 2.34 -11.90
CA SER A 520 -34.09 0.95 -12.08
C SER A 520 -32.61 0.74 -11.79
N GLY A 521 -32.31 -0.32 -11.05
CA GLY A 521 -30.96 -0.76 -10.76
C GLY A 521 -30.89 -1.56 -9.47
N ASN A 522 -29.95 -2.47 -9.38
CA ASN A 522 -29.70 -3.27 -8.21
C ASN A 522 -28.75 -2.57 -7.23
N GLY A 523 -28.92 -2.77 -5.97
CA GLY A 523 -27.94 -2.40 -4.97
C GLY A 523 -26.63 -3.16 -5.18
N GLY A 524 -25.49 -2.52 -4.89
CA GLY A 524 -24.19 -3.17 -4.89
C GLY A 524 -24.07 -4.20 -3.78
N THR A 525 -23.28 -5.26 -4.00
CA THR A 525 -22.99 -6.24 -2.96
C THR A 525 -22.05 -5.66 -1.91
N GLY A 526 -22.23 -6.02 -0.65
CA GLY A 526 -21.25 -5.75 0.39
C GLY A 526 -19.97 -6.59 0.20
N GLY A 527 -18.83 -6.06 0.54
CA GLY A 527 -17.57 -6.77 0.53
C GLY A 527 -17.47 -7.76 1.70
N GLY A 528 -16.80 -8.89 1.52
CA GLY A 528 -16.51 -9.81 2.62
C GLY A 528 -15.52 -9.22 3.62
N GLY A 529 -15.66 -9.59 4.90
CA GLY A 529 -14.58 -9.48 5.86
C GLY A 529 -13.51 -10.54 5.58
N ASP A 530 -12.28 -10.33 6.04
CA ASP A 530 -11.22 -11.29 5.79
C ASP A 530 -10.79 -12.04 7.07
N THR A 531 -9.87 -12.98 6.89
CA THR A 531 -9.40 -13.88 7.95
C THR A 531 -8.47 -13.19 8.92
N ALA A 532 -8.62 -13.52 10.19
CA ALA A 532 -7.72 -13.08 11.24
C ALA A 532 -6.30 -13.64 11.02
N GLY A 533 -5.29 -12.94 11.53
CA GLY A 533 -3.94 -13.46 11.60
C GLY A 533 -3.85 -14.60 12.62
N ALA A 534 -3.10 -15.66 12.29
CA ALA A 534 -2.84 -16.76 13.21
C ALA A 534 -1.95 -16.32 14.39
N GLY A 535 -2.17 -16.89 15.56
CA GLY A 535 -1.27 -16.71 16.70
C GLY A 535 0.07 -17.40 16.48
N GLY A 536 1.17 -16.78 16.92
CA GLY A 536 2.50 -17.33 16.81
C GLY A 536 2.74 -18.48 17.82
N GLN A 537 3.56 -19.45 17.44
CA GLN A 537 3.94 -20.56 18.30
C GLN A 537 4.88 -20.10 19.43
N GLY A 538 4.74 -20.65 20.63
CA GLY A 538 5.70 -20.48 21.70
C GLY A 538 7.04 -21.15 21.39
N GLY A 539 8.15 -20.54 21.82
CA GLY A 539 9.48 -21.13 21.73
C GLY A 539 9.67 -22.29 22.74
N ASN A 540 10.54 -23.22 22.44
CA ASN A 540 10.82 -24.32 23.35
C ASN A 540 11.74 -23.90 24.52
N GLY A 541 11.47 -24.39 25.72
CA GLY A 541 12.42 -24.40 26.78
C GLY A 541 13.57 -25.35 26.46
N ASN A 542 14.76 -25.16 27.05
CA ASN A 542 15.88 -25.99 26.75
C ASN A 542 16.33 -26.82 27.95
N SER A 543 17.18 -27.84 27.70
CA SER A 543 17.72 -28.77 28.72
C SER A 543 18.69 -28.10 29.68
N GLY A 544 18.76 -28.59 30.89
CA GLY A 544 19.67 -28.18 31.97
C GLY A 544 19.38 -28.99 33.21
N ILE A 545 20.07 -28.70 34.35
CA ILE A 545 19.81 -29.38 35.62
C ILE A 545 18.39 -29.09 36.12
N ASP A 546 17.91 -27.89 35.84
CA ASP A 546 16.52 -27.48 35.97
C ASP A 546 16.09 -26.99 34.57
N PRO A 547 15.26 -27.78 33.86
CA PRO A 547 14.94 -27.45 32.44
C PRO A 547 14.07 -26.21 32.31
N GLY A 548 14.32 -25.44 31.28
CA GLY A 548 13.50 -24.26 30.94
C GLY A 548 12.08 -24.65 30.54
N ASN A 549 11.13 -23.75 30.81
CA ASN A 549 9.73 -23.93 30.41
C ASN A 549 9.51 -23.54 28.93
N GLY A 550 8.54 -24.18 28.30
CA GLY A 550 8.09 -23.77 26.97
C GLY A 550 7.36 -22.44 27.03
N GLY A 551 7.56 -21.62 26.01
CA GLY A 551 6.83 -20.37 25.84
C GLY A 551 5.35 -20.59 25.51
N GLN A 552 4.49 -19.63 25.85
CA GLN A 552 3.07 -19.70 25.52
C GLN A 552 2.84 -19.46 24.04
N GLY A 553 1.88 -20.17 23.43
CA GLY A 553 1.34 -19.83 22.14
C GLY A 553 0.47 -18.57 22.27
N ALA A 554 0.47 -17.76 21.22
CA ALA A 554 -0.26 -16.52 21.22
C ALA A 554 -1.67 -16.65 20.66
N ASP A 555 -2.53 -15.71 21.03
CA ASP A 555 -3.89 -15.62 20.53
C ASP A 555 -3.92 -15.18 19.05
N THR A 556 -5.01 -15.46 18.36
CA THR A 556 -5.26 -14.96 17.01
C THR A 556 -5.64 -13.47 17.05
N GLY A 557 -5.68 -12.82 15.89
CA GLY A 557 -6.42 -11.56 15.72
C GLY A 557 -7.94 -11.78 15.64
N ASN A 558 -8.68 -10.68 15.59
CA ASN A 558 -10.12 -10.71 15.32
C ASN A 558 -10.36 -10.80 13.81
N ALA A 559 -11.39 -11.55 13.41
CA ALA A 559 -11.84 -11.61 12.03
C ALA A 559 -12.61 -10.34 11.62
N GLY A 560 -12.58 -10.00 10.33
CA GLY A 560 -13.31 -8.84 9.81
C GLY A 560 -14.80 -9.13 9.60
N ASN A 561 -15.65 -8.14 9.83
CA ASN A 561 -17.07 -8.24 9.54
C ASN A 561 -17.34 -8.05 8.04
N GLY A 562 -18.38 -8.67 7.51
CA GLY A 562 -18.89 -8.40 6.17
C GLY A 562 -19.57 -7.03 6.07
N GLY A 563 -19.43 -6.37 4.93
CA GLY A 563 -20.11 -5.12 4.62
C GLY A 563 -21.58 -5.34 4.25
N HIS A 564 -22.40 -4.33 4.44
CA HIS A 564 -23.82 -4.39 4.08
C HIS A 564 -24.02 -4.28 2.57
N GLY A 565 -25.04 -4.95 2.04
CA GLY A 565 -25.50 -4.75 0.67
C GLY A 565 -26.16 -3.39 0.50
N GLY A 566 -25.99 -2.77 -0.67
CA GLY A 566 -26.63 -1.51 -1.03
C GLY A 566 -28.11 -1.68 -1.34
N SER A 567 -28.89 -0.61 -1.14
CA SER A 567 -30.31 -0.59 -1.49
C SER A 567 -30.53 -0.55 -3.01
N ALA A 568 -31.56 -1.23 -3.50
CA ALA A 568 -31.98 -1.13 -4.89
C ALA A 568 -32.56 0.25 -5.23
N ALA A 569 -32.80 0.47 -6.54
CA ALA A 569 -33.58 1.60 -6.99
C ALA A 569 -35.03 1.52 -6.47
N LYS A 570 -35.62 2.69 -6.25
CA LYS A 570 -36.94 2.72 -5.55
C LYS A 570 -38.04 2.01 -6.30
N LEU A 571 -38.02 1.98 -7.65
CA LEU A 571 -39.08 1.37 -8.42
C LEU A 571 -38.76 -0.07 -8.84
N PHE A 572 -37.65 -0.31 -9.54
CA PHE A 572 -37.25 -1.62 -10.06
C PHE A 572 -35.84 -1.98 -9.63
N GLY A 573 -35.66 -3.05 -8.93
CA GLY A 573 -34.35 -3.59 -8.64
C GLY A 573 -34.28 -4.44 -7.38
N ASP A 574 -33.29 -5.30 -7.34
CA ASP A 574 -33.00 -6.16 -6.21
C ASP A 574 -32.00 -5.50 -5.27
N GLY A 575 -32.19 -5.67 -3.97
CA GLY A 575 -31.19 -5.27 -2.97
C GLY A 575 -29.89 -6.03 -3.13
N GLY A 576 -28.77 -5.39 -2.88
CA GLY A 576 -27.45 -6.01 -2.89
C GLY A 576 -27.31 -7.04 -1.77
N ALA A 577 -26.59 -8.13 -2.01
CA ALA A 577 -26.27 -9.08 -0.96
C ALA A 577 -25.30 -8.48 0.07
N GLY A 578 -25.44 -8.83 1.34
CA GLY A 578 -24.44 -8.57 2.37
C GLY A 578 -23.18 -9.41 2.16
N GLY A 579 -22.03 -8.88 2.52
CA GLY A 579 -20.76 -9.59 2.48
C GLY A 579 -20.64 -10.63 3.60
N ALA A 580 -19.95 -11.74 3.36
CA ALA A 580 -19.66 -12.73 4.39
C ALA A 580 -18.70 -12.15 5.46
N GLY A 581 -18.87 -12.56 6.70
CA GLY A 581 -17.89 -12.33 7.75
C GLY A 581 -16.61 -13.16 7.53
N GLY A 582 -15.49 -12.65 7.94
CA GLY A 582 -14.20 -13.33 7.87
C GLY A 582 -14.09 -14.45 8.88
N MET A 583 -13.24 -15.42 8.61
CA MET A 583 -13.00 -16.55 9.52
C MET A 583 -11.99 -16.20 10.61
N GLY A 584 -12.17 -16.72 11.81
CA GLY A 584 -11.15 -16.76 12.84
C GLY A 584 -10.02 -17.70 12.44
N SER A 585 -8.84 -17.44 12.91
CA SER A 585 -7.66 -18.27 12.65
C SER A 585 -7.32 -19.17 13.82
N THR A 586 -6.23 -19.97 13.73
CA THR A 586 -5.82 -20.86 14.81
C THR A 586 -4.90 -20.17 15.80
N GLY A 587 -5.15 -20.36 17.11
CA GLY A 587 -4.24 -19.94 18.15
C GLY A 587 -2.88 -20.62 18.02
N GLY A 588 -1.81 -19.94 18.44
CA GLY A 588 -0.47 -20.47 18.43
C GLY A 588 -0.33 -21.69 19.34
N THR A 589 0.49 -22.67 18.94
CA THR A 589 0.80 -23.81 19.80
C THR A 589 1.78 -23.40 20.89
N GLY A 590 1.63 -23.97 22.10
CA GLY A 590 2.63 -23.79 23.17
C GLY A 590 3.96 -24.44 22.79
N GLY A 591 5.07 -23.88 23.28
CA GLY A 591 6.40 -24.45 23.12
C GLY A 591 6.62 -25.63 24.06
N GLY A 592 7.44 -26.62 23.67
CA GLY A 592 7.81 -27.74 24.50
C GLY A 592 8.69 -27.32 25.69
N GLY A 593 8.49 -27.92 26.86
CA GLY A 593 9.44 -27.78 27.98
C GLY A 593 10.75 -28.49 27.70
N GLY A 594 11.85 -28.07 28.36
CA GLY A 594 13.16 -28.68 28.23
C GLY A 594 13.18 -30.14 28.75
N PHE A 595 14.14 -30.94 28.20
CA PHE A 595 14.26 -32.36 28.56
C PHE A 595 14.60 -32.52 30.06
N GLY A 596 13.81 -33.27 30.81
CA GLY A 596 14.05 -33.57 32.24
C GLY A 596 13.07 -32.96 33.24
N GLY A 597 12.03 -32.22 32.78
CA GLY A 597 10.96 -31.72 33.67
C GLY A 597 10.43 -30.33 33.43
N GLY A 598 10.89 -29.63 32.37
CA GLY A 598 10.33 -28.31 32.01
C GLY A 598 8.84 -28.43 31.63
N THR A 599 8.02 -27.47 32.08
CA THR A 599 6.61 -27.43 31.75
C THR A 599 6.41 -26.93 30.29
N GLY A 600 5.48 -27.57 29.59
CA GLY A 600 5.08 -27.07 28.25
C GLY A 600 4.26 -25.81 28.36
N GLY A 601 4.38 -24.94 27.34
CA GLY A 601 3.59 -23.72 27.23
C GLY A 601 2.11 -24.00 26.86
N ASN A 602 1.22 -23.15 27.32
CA ASN A 602 -0.20 -23.20 26.93
C ASN A 602 -0.39 -22.78 25.45
N GLY A 603 -1.42 -23.31 24.80
CA GLY A 603 -1.85 -22.85 23.49
C GLY A 603 -2.57 -21.49 23.57
N GLY A 604 -2.43 -20.67 22.53
CA GLY A 604 -3.18 -19.42 22.41
C GLY A 604 -4.63 -19.64 22.06
N ASN A 605 -5.50 -18.68 22.41
CA ASN A 605 -6.92 -18.72 22.12
C ASN A 605 -7.23 -18.38 20.65
N GLY A 606 -8.25 -19.00 20.10
CA GLY A 606 -8.91 -18.53 18.88
C GLY A 606 -9.92 -17.43 19.19
N HIS A 607 -9.99 -16.42 18.38
CA HIS A 607 -11.00 -15.38 18.51
C HIS A 607 -12.22 -15.64 17.62
N ALA A 608 -13.27 -14.76 17.81
CA ALA A 608 -14.54 -14.93 17.10
C ALA A 608 -14.40 -14.70 15.60
N GLY A 609 -15.22 -15.40 14.81
CA GLY A 609 -15.47 -15.11 13.42
C GLY A 609 -16.19 -13.77 13.26
N GLY A 610 -16.02 -13.14 12.12
CA GLY A 610 -16.69 -11.88 11.79
C GLY A 610 -18.19 -12.08 11.52
N ALA A 611 -19.00 -11.10 11.85
CA ALA A 611 -20.42 -11.13 11.51
C ALA A 611 -20.64 -10.91 10.00
N GLY A 612 -21.65 -11.55 9.42
CA GLY A 612 -22.11 -11.29 8.05
C GLY A 612 -22.81 -9.94 7.94
N GLY A 613 -22.65 -9.27 6.79
CA GLY A 613 -23.35 -8.01 6.49
C GLY A 613 -24.82 -8.24 6.17
N SER A 614 -25.69 -7.27 6.46
CA SER A 614 -27.10 -7.35 6.07
C SER A 614 -27.28 -7.16 4.56
N GLY A 615 -28.27 -7.82 3.99
CA GLY A 615 -28.74 -7.57 2.62
C GLY A 615 -29.41 -6.21 2.48
N GLY A 616 -29.30 -5.61 1.29
CA GLY A 616 -29.95 -4.35 0.95
C GLY A 616 -31.44 -4.50 0.67
N THR A 617 -32.19 -3.43 0.87
CA THR A 617 -33.63 -3.40 0.58
C THR A 617 -33.90 -3.39 -0.92
N ALA A 618 -34.96 -4.05 -1.36
CA ALA A 618 -35.46 -4.00 -2.74
C ALA A 618 -36.14 -2.69 -3.07
N GLY A 619 -36.35 -2.44 -4.37
CA GLY A 619 -37.30 -1.45 -4.85
C GLY A 619 -38.75 -1.90 -4.68
N LEU A 620 -39.67 -1.12 -5.24
CA LEU A 620 -41.11 -1.46 -5.21
C LEU A 620 -41.37 -2.81 -5.87
N LEU A 621 -40.69 -3.10 -6.98
CA LEU A 621 -40.70 -4.36 -7.70
C LEU A 621 -39.28 -4.93 -7.71
N GLY A 622 -39.02 -5.89 -6.87
CA GLY A 622 -37.72 -6.54 -6.72
C GLY A 622 -37.60 -7.33 -5.42
N SER A 623 -36.57 -8.14 -5.32
CA SER A 623 -36.30 -8.96 -4.16
C SER A 623 -35.27 -8.33 -3.24
N GLY A 624 -35.42 -8.50 -1.93
CA GLY A 624 -34.41 -8.12 -0.96
C GLY A 624 -33.10 -8.89 -1.15
N GLY A 625 -31.96 -8.26 -0.91
CA GLY A 625 -30.65 -8.90 -0.95
C GLY A 625 -30.49 -9.92 0.17
N SER A 626 -29.79 -11.02 -0.07
CA SER A 626 -29.45 -11.98 0.99
C SER A 626 -28.51 -11.36 2.03
N GLY A 627 -28.64 -11.76 3.28
CA GLY A 627 -27.65 -11.51 4.31
C GLY A 627 -26.37 -12.32 4.04
N GLY A 628 -25.23 -11.78 4.43
CA GLY A 628 -23.94 -12.48 4.38
C GLY A 628 -23.85 -13.53 5.48
N THR A 629 -23.10 -14.59 5.23
CA THR A 629 -22.84 -15.63 6.25
C THR A 629 -21.88 -15.08 7.32
N GLY A 630 -22.05 -15.49 8.57
CA GLY A 630 -21.07 -15.29 9.62
C GLY A 630 -19.85 -16.16 9.37
N GLY A 631 -18.68 -15.69 9.79
CA GLY A 631 -17.42 -16.44 9.69
C GLY A 631 -17.27 -17.44 10.83
N ASP A 632 -16.55 -18.53 10.59
CA ASP A 632 -16.26 -19.52 11.63
C ASP A 632 -15.30 -18.93 12.67
N GLY A 633 -15.45 -19.31 13.91
CA GLY A 633 -14.57 -18.98 15.03
C GLY A 633 -13.22 -19.69 14.90
N GLY A 634 -12.17 -19.04 15.40
CA GLY A 634 -10.81 -19.57 15.37
C GLY A 634 -10.65 -20.75 16.34
N ASN A 635 -9.80 -21.72 15.97
CA ASN A 635 -9.49 -22.84 16.86
C ASN A 635 -8.45 -22.42 17.92
N GLY A 636 -8.61 -22.92 19.16
CA GLY A 636 -7.58 -22.80 20.18
C GLY A 636 -6.33 -23.59 19.80
N GLY A 637 -5.14 -23.03 20.05
CA GLY A 637 -3.87 -23.67 19.83
C GLY A 637 -3.64 -24.83 20.81
N LEU A 638 -2.82 -25.80 20.42
CA LEU A 638 -2.45 -26.92 21.29
C LEU A 638 -1.45 -26.47 22.36
N GLY A 639 -1.65 -26.91 23.59
CA GLY A 639 -0.59 -26.85 24.62
C GLY A 639 0.46 -27.91 24.34
N ALA A 640 1.71 -27.65 24.72
CA ALA A 640 2.79 -28.63 24.65
C ALA A 640 2.97 -29.34 26.00
N GLY A 641 3.20 -30.65 25.98
CA GLY A 641 3.43 -31.42 27.19
C GLY A 641 2.34 -31.26 28.25
N SER A 642 2.63 -30.57 29.35
CA SER A 642 1.67 -30.25 30.43
C SER A 642 0.84 -28.96 30.17
N GLY A 643 1.12 -28.22 29.09
CA GLY A 643 0.44 -26.98 28.75
C GLY A 643 -1.03 -27.20 28.37
N ALA A 644 -1.90 -26.31 28.80
CA ALA A 644 -3.32 -26.36 28.46
C ALA A 644 -3.55 -25.98 26.99
N LYS A 645 -4.58 -26.56 26.36
CA LYS A 645 -5.07 -26.14 25.05
C LYS A 645 -5.75 -24.76 25.17
N GLY A 646 -5.58 -23.91 24.15
CA GLY A 646 -6.32 -22.63 24.07
C GLY A 646 -7.82 -22.83 23.85
N ASN A 647 -8.62 -21.82 24.17
CA ASN A 647 -10.07 -21.83 23.92
C ASN A 647 -10.37 -21.59 22.43
N GLY A 648 -11.48 -22.16 21.97
CA GLY A 648 -12.04 -21.85 20.66
C GLY A 648 -12.79 -20.51 20.66
N GLY A 649 -12.73 -19.77 19.55
CA GLY A 649 -13.50 -18.55 19.34
C GLY A 649 -14.95 -18.85 18.91
N ASN A 650 -15.86 -17.95 19.20
CA ASN A 650 -17.25 -18.07 18.77
C ASN A 650 -17.37 -17.89 17.25
N GLY A 651 -18.36 -18.52 16.62
CA GLY A 651 -18.77 -18.21 15.27
C GLY A 651 -19.38 -16.80 15.19
N GLY A 652 -19.21 -16.14 14.06
CA GLY A 652 -19.86 -14.86 13.78
C GLY A 652 -21.33 -15.03 13.42
N ASP A 653 -22.17 -14.06 13.75
CA ASP A 653 -23.58 -14.09 13.40
C ASP A 653 -23.78 -13.88 11.89
N GLY A 654 -24.81 -14.51 11.33
CA GLY A 654 -25.26 -14.26 9.95
C GLY A 654 -25.98 -12.90 9.83
N GLY A 655 -25.80 -12.24 8.69
CA GLY A 655 -26.47 -10.98 8.39
C GLY A 655 -27.96 -11.15 8.08
N LYS A 656 -28.75 -10.13 8.36
CA LYS A 656 -30.17 -10.11 8.00
C LYS A 656 -30.34 -10.08 6.48
N GLY A 657 -31.39 -10.75 5.96
CA GLY A 657 -31.88 -10.54 4.61
C GLY A 657 -32.59 -9.19 4.46
N GLY A 658 -32.46 -8.57 3.27
CA GLY A 658 -33.12 -7.32 2.93
C GLY A 658 -34.62 -7.50 2.68
N ASP A 659 -35.42 -6.46 2.91
CA ASP A 659 -36.86 -6.47 2.74
C ASP A 659 -37.25 -6.18 1.27
N ALA A 660 -38.30 -6.83 0.78
CA ALA A 660 -39.05 -6.45 -0.42
C ALA A 660 -40.15 -5.45 -0.07
N GLN A 661 -40.50 -4.53 -1.02
CA GLN A 661 -41.49 -3.50 -0.70
C GLN A 661 -42.93 -3.87 -1.13
N LEU A 662 -43.21 -3.96 -2.42
CA LEU A 662 -44.57 -4.21 -2.92
C LEU A 662 -44.70 -5.59 -3.53
N ILE A 663 -43.86 -5.94 -4.48
CA ILE A 663 -43.85 -7.24 -5.16
C ILE A 663 -42.39 -7.73 -5.17
N GLY A 664 -42.16 -8.87 -4.56
CA GLY A 664 -40.84 -9.52 -4.55
C GLY A 664 -40.63 -10.36 -3.30
N ASN A 665 -39.59 -11.16 -3.33
CA ASN A 665 -39.23 -12.02 -2.20
C ASN A 665 -38.37 -11.23 -1.22
N GLY A 666 -38.56 -11.46 0.08
CA GLY A 666 -37.55 -11.04 1.07
C GLY A 666 -36.24 -11.78 0.84
N GLY A 667 -35.12 -11.13 1.11
CA GLY A 667 -33.80 -11.74 1.05
C GLY A 667 -33.63 -12.78 2.17
N ASN A 668 -32.93 -13.87 1.90
CA ASN A 668 -32.62 -14.85 2.92
C ASN A 668 -31.64 -14.28 3.96
N GLY A 669 -31.78 -14.65 5.21
CA GLY A 669 -30.78 -14.40 6.23
C GLY A 669 -29.51 -15.23 5.96
N GLY A 670 -28.34 -14.70 6.33
CA GLY A 670 -27.09 -15.44 6.27
C GLY A 670 -27.00 -16.47 7.40
N ASN A 671 -26.32 -17.58 7.15
CA ASN A 671 -26.05 -18.56 8.20
C ASN A 671 -25.04 -18.02 9.22
N GLY A 672 -25.17 -18.44 10.49
CA GLY A 672 -24.14 -18.21 11.50
C GLY A 672 -22.90 -19.06 11.22
N GLY A 673 -21.73 -18.58 11.62
CA GLY A 673 -20.47 -19.33 11.56
C GLY A 673 -20.41 -20.39 12.68
N LYS A 674 -19.57 -21.39 12.48
CA LYS A 674 -19.32 -22.43 13.50
C LYS A 674 -18.37 -21.89 14.57
N GLY A 675 -18.58 -22.30 15.81
CA GLY A 675 -17.63 -22.07 16.88
C GLY A 675 -16.33 -22.87 16.66
N GLY A 676 -15.19 -22.29 17.02
CA GLY A 676 -13.90 -22.92 16.93
C GLY A 676 -13.73 -24.02 18.00
N THR A 677 -12.86 -24.99 17.74
CA THR A 677 -12.50 -26.04 18.69
C THR A 677 -11.44 -25.55 19.68
N GLY A 678 -11.49 -25.97 20.93
CA GLY A 678 -10.53 -25.53 21.94
C GLY A 678 -10.68 -26.31 23.24
N LEU A 679 -10.01 -25.84 24.32
CA LEU A 679 -10.25 -26.33 25.68
C LEU A 679 -11.71 -26.11 26.06
N MET A 680 -12.20 -24.90 25.84
CA MET A 680 -13.63 -24.58 25.77
C MET A 680 -13.95 -24.31 24.31
N PRO A 681 -14.82 -25.11 23.68
CA PRO A 681 -15.26 -24.84 22.30
C PRO A 681 -16.03 -23.51 22.22
N GLY A 682 -15.84 -22.81 21.12
CA GLY A 682 -16.64 -21.61 20.83
C GLY A 682 -18.10 -21.96 20.53
N ILE A 683 -18.98 -21.01 20.76
CA ILE A 683 -20.42 -21.13 20.45
C ILE A 683 -20.60 -20.82 18.96
N ASN A 684 -21.53 -21.52 18.30
CA ASN A 684 -21.88 -21.17 16.91
C ASN A 684 -22.56 -19.79 16.87
N GLY A 685 -22.31 -19.05 15.81
CA GLY A 685 -23.03 -17.81 15.55
C GLY A 685 -24.49 -18.07 15.23
N THR A 686 -25.33 -17.09 15.48
CA THR A 686 -26.76 -17.16 15.16
C THR A 686 -27.01 -16.88 13.69
N GLY A 687 -27.98 -17.57 13.08
CA GLY A 687 -28.39 -17.22 11.72
C GLY A 687 -29.13 -15.88 11.67
N GLY A 688 -28.92 -15.14 10.59
CA GLY A 688 -29.63 -13.88 10.34
C GLY A 688 -31.10 -14.07 10.05
N ALA A 689 -31.94 -13.13 10.45
CA ALA A 689 -33.36 -13.15 10.09
C ALA A 689 -33.54 -13.00 8.57
N GLY A 690 -34.52 -13.70 7.99
CA GLY A 690 -34.95 -13.44 6.61
C GLY A 690 -35.65 -12.08 6.50
N GLY A 691 -35.56 -11.46 5.32
CA GLY A 691 -36.27 -10.22 5.01
C GLY A 691 -37.77 -10.44 4.81
N SER A 692 -38.56 -9.39 4.99
CA SER A 692 -39.98 -9.42 4.74
C SER A 692 -40.29 -9.51 3.23
N ARG A 693 -41.38 -10.21 2.90
CA ARG A 693 -41.91 -10.25 1.53
C ARG A 693 -42.57 -8.94 1.14
N GLY A 694 -42.77 -8.73 -0.16
CA GLY A 694 -43.59 -7.62 -0.68
C GLY A 694 -45.06 -7.67 -0.20
N GLN A 695 -45.66 -6.51 -0.06
CA GLN A 695 -47.00 -6.37 0.48
C GLN A 695 -48.08 -7.07 -0.38
N ILE A 696 -47.90 -7.09 -1.70
CA ILE A 696 -48.87 -7.70 -2.63
C ILE A 696 -48.51 -9.16 -2.91
N SER A 697 -47.24 -9.44 -3.24
CA SER A 697 -46.80 -10.77 -3.66
C SER A 697 -45.33 -10.98 -3.35
N GLY A 698 -44.99 -12.21 -3.06
CA GLY A 698 -43.64 -12.69 -2.75
C GLY A 698 -43.63 -13.64 -1.56
N ASN A 699 -42.46 -14.27 -1.36
CA ASN A 699 -42.22 -15.11 -0.19
C ASN A 699 -41.30 -14.34 0.79
N PRO A 700 -41.51 -14.52 2.11
CA PRO A 700 -40.52 -14.02 3.07
C PRO A 700 -39.18 -14.73 2.86
N GLY A 701 -38.09 -14.06 3.14
CA GLY A 701 -36.76 -14.67 3.15
C GLY A 701 -36.68 -15.74 4.24
N THR A 702 -35.97 -16.82 3.98
CA THR A 702 -35.70 -17.85 5.00
C THR A 702 -34.68 -17.31 6.01
N PRO A 703 -34.86 -17.54 7.31
CA PRO A 703 -33.79 -17.23 8.27
C PRO A 703 -32.57 -18.12 8.00
N GLY A 704 -31.37 -17.62 8.31
CA GLY A 704 -30.14 -18.40 8.31
C GLY A 704 -30.16 -19.44 9.45
N GLN A 705 -29.31 -20.45 9.29
CA GLN A 705 -29.13 -21.52 10.30
C GLN A 705 -27.97 -21.18 11.25
#